data_e2e6e529b3803253cd003ca0906bca35
#
_entry.id   e2e6e529b3803253cd003ca0906bca35
#
_cell.length_a   1.000
_cell.length_b   1.000
_cell.length_c   1.000
_cell.angle_alpha   90.00
_cell.angle_beta   90.00
_cell.angle_gamma   90.00
#
_symmetry.space_group_name_H-M   'P 1'
#
loop_
_entity.id
_entity.type
_entity.pdbx_description
1 polymer ?
#
loop_
_entity_poly.entity_id
_entity_poly.type
_entity_poly.pdbx_seq_one_letter_code
_entity_poly.pdbx_strand_id
1 'polypeptide(L)'
;MYLKKVFLILLLLPVCSFAQKMTILKGTVKDKNKQPIEKVSIKYNNVGTTTDKNGNYQIRIPYREEIILVFSHLSYRTYTKKYIANSRNGVRYSVTLTSKTEELKEIVIKDNIRNAQGVKKIDIAVVKNVIGPNAGVENVLMTLPGVSNNNELSTQYNVRGGNFDENLVYVNGIEIYRPFLIRSGQQEGLSFINSNMVQNINFSAGGFQAKYGDKLSSVLDITYKKPTETATTIDASLLGASATFEGQFLNKKLSTITGIRYRDNSLFVNSKQIETNFKPKFTDVQTYLSYEFSEKFSLNFLGNFSLNDYNYQPLSRRTRFGTVANPLELIVFYSGQEQDKYLTMFGALSADYKVSDNFTLTATASRYNTQEEEHFDIAAAYNLGEIDANIGSENFGEVDFSQGIGSQLNHARNDLDALITNLQIKGTIKKGDIQWNFGAKYQKEDIRDRIREWEVIDSLGFAIRPPFHSSNNQPYQPFEGEITPYQNIRKDNNVAINRVSGFVQFNQRSFWNEHEVFYNLGIRSQSWSVTGNGIASKNQTIISPRGQFAIKPNWDKDMLFRVSGGWYSQPPSYRELRDFNGDINVDVKAQKSIHMVAGMDYSFQMWERPFKLTTELYFKDLSDVNAYSIDNVRIRYRADNVTTAYATGLDMRLNGEFVPGSESWVSLGYLKTEENIDNKGAIARPSDQRIKFGILFQDYVPNLPNLKAYLNLVYNTGVPGGSPSYADVYNFQNRLRDYKRADLGVSYIFVDANKQYTTGWMSKFKELSAGLELFNMFDIQNSITNTWVRDVYSKTQFGIPNFMTGRVLNFKVGMKF
;
A
#
# COMPACT_ATOMS: atom_id res chain seq x y z
N MET A 1 81.32 -18.68 -8.30
CA MET A 1 81.45 -19.00 -6.87
C MET A 1 80.94 -17.86 -5.94
N TYR A 2 80.18 -16.95 -6.44
CA TYR A 2 79.58 -15.80 -5.67
C TYR A 2 78.03 -15.96 -5.36
N LEU A 3 77.33 -16.83 -6.07
CA LEU A 3 75.89 -17.01 -5.89
C LEU A 3 75.46 -17.90 -4.68
N LYS A 4 76.39 -18.72 -4.15
CA LYS A 4 76.14 -19.56 -2.97
C LYS A 4 76.35 -18.81 -1.63
N LYS A 5 76.97 -17.66 -1.60
CA LYS A 5 77.21 -16.86 -0.36
C LYS A 5 76.08 -15.88 -0.07
N VAL A 6 75.30 -15.50 -1.09
CA VAL A 6 74.11 -14.62 -0.92
C VAL A 6 72.91 -15.37 -0.36
N PHE A 7 72.79 -16.65 -0.66
CA PHE A 7 71.68 -17.51 -0.17
C PHE A 7 71.84 -17.89 1.34
N LEU A 8 73.05 -17.80 1.89
CA LEU A 8 73.31 -18.11 3.32
C LEU A 8 73.05 -16.94 4.26
N ILE A 9 73.07 -15.70 3.74
CA ILE A 9 72.81 -14.45 4.47
C ILE A 9 71.31 -14.17 4.57
N LEU A 10 70.49 -14.67 3.65
CA LEU A 10 69.00 -14.53 3.67
C LEU A 10 68.35 -15.51 4.66
N LEU A 11 69.09 -16.46 5.20
CA LEU A 11 68.54 -17.48 6.16
C LEU A 11 68.81 -17.10 7.64
N LEU A 12 69.40 -15.93 7.89
CA LEU A 12 69.71 -15.39 9.22
C LEU A 12 68.98 -14.07 9.55
N LEU A 13 67.82 -13.80 8.89
CA LEU A 13 66.92 -12.80 9.39
C LEU A 13 66.23 -13.40 10.66
N PRO A 14 66.46 -12.84 11.85
CA PRO A 14 65.77 -13.27 13.03
C PRO A 14 64.28 -12.98 12.76
N VAL A 15 63.44 -14.01 12.77
CA VAL A 15 62.02 -13.86 12.93
C VAL A 15 61.80 -13.18 14.27
N CYS A 16 61.76 -11.86 14.29
CA CYS A 16 61.29 -11.09 15.44
C CYS A 16 59.84 -11.52 15.68
N SER A 17 59.66 -12.62 16.40
CA SER A 17 58.40 -12.93 17.06
C SER A 17 58.09 -11.73 17.95
N PHE A 18 57.22 -10.82 17.51
CA PHE A 18 56.56 -9.88 18.39
C PHE A 18 55.66 -10.72 19.31
N ALA A 19 56.22 -11.18 20.46
CA ALA A 19 55.45 -11.78 21.52
C ALA A 19 54.50 -10.70 22.02
N GLN A 20 53.24 -10.76 21.57
CA GLN A 20 52.18 -9.90 22.07
C GLN A 20 52.15 -10.04 23.59
N LYS A 21 52.28 -8.91 24.29
CA LYS A 21 52.22 -8.90 25.74
C LYS A 21 50.79 -9.18 26.16
N MET A 22 50.55 -10.31 26.79
CA MET A 22 49.20 -10.75 27.19
C MET A 22 48.92 -10.45 28.65
N THR A 23 47.68 -10.22 29.00
CA THR A 23 47.18 -10.13 30.38
C THR A 23 45.99 -11.04 30.58
N ILE A 24 45.59 -11.28 31.82
CA ILE A 24 44.47 -12.11 32.15
C ILE A 24 43.24 -11.25 32.47
N LEU A 25 42.16 -11.39 31.72
CA LEU A 25 40.88 -10.80 32.03
C LEU A 25 40.03 -11.83 32.78
N LYS A 26 39.57 -11.45 34.00
CA LYS A 26 38.63 -12.23 34.81
C LYS A 26 37.34 -11.45 35.00
N GLY A 27 36.23 -12.14 35.24
CA GLY A 27 34.97 -11.47 35.58
C GLY A 27 33.85 -12.45 35.85
N THR A 28 32.67 -11.92 36.12
CA THR A 28 31.44 -12.69 36.31
C THR A 28 30.39 -12.21 35.32
N VAL A 29 29.61 -13.16 34.81
CA VAL A 29 28.44 -12.87 33.99
C VAL A 29 27.21 -13.24 34.80
N LYS A 30 26.27 -12.28 34.93
CA LYS A 30 25.01 -12.41 35.67
C LYS A 30 23.83 -11.97 34.84
N ASP A 31 22.64 -12.36 35.26
CA ASP A 31 21.39 -11.82 34.72
C ASP A 31 20.96 -10.53 35.48
N LYS A 32 19.83 -9.94 35.07
CA LYS A 32 19.26 -8.74 35.74
C LYS A 32 18.85 -8.99 37.17
N ASN A 33 18.55 -10.23 37.54
CA ASN A 33 18.21 -10.65 38.90
C ASN A 33 19.44 -11.01 39.74
N LYS A 34 20.65 -10.68 39.23
CA LYS A 34 21.94 -10.94 39.84
C LYS A 34 22.29 -12.45 39.97
N GLN A 35 21.57 -13.36 39.29
CA GLN A 35 21.88 -14.76 39.25
C GLN A 35 23.05 -15.01 38.26
N PRO A 36 24.01 -15.90 38.61
CA PRO A 36 25.14 -16.24 37.75
C PRO A 36 24.66 -17.02 36.52
N ILE A 37 25.26 -16.78 35.35
CA ILE A 37 24.94 -17.49 34.12
C ILE A 37 26.09 -18.43 33.75
N GLU A 38 25.82 -19.72 33.72
CA GLU A 38 26.75 -20.77 33.25
C GLU A 38 26.82 -20.84 31.74
N LYS A 39 27.95 -21.28 31.20
CA LYS A 39 28.15 -21.56 29.75
C LYS A 39 27.99 -20.34 28.80
N VAL A 40 28.18 -19.13 29.31
CA VAL A 40 28.30 -17.96 28.42
C VAL A 40 29.61 -18.05 27.67
N SER A 41 29.57 -18.04 26.37
CA SER A 41 30.77 -17.98 25.51
C SER A 41 31.31 -16.56 25.44
N ILE A 42 32.55 -16.36 25.87
CA ILE A 42 33.29 -15.10 25.79
C ILE A 42 34.37 -15.25 24.73
N LYS A 43 34.33 -14.41 23.68
CA LYS A 43 35.28 -14.50 22.56
C LYS A 43 35.81 -13.12 22.20
N TYR A 44 37.07 -13.09 21.75
CA TYR A 44 37.65 -12.02 20.95
C TYR A 44 38.51 -12.68 19.84
N ASN A 45 38.34 -12.26 18.62
CA ASN A 45 38.93 -12.92 17.45
C ASN A 45 38.71 -14.46 17.54
N ASN A 46 39.80 -15.25 17.46
CA ASN A 46 39.74 -16.73 17.52
C ASN A 46 39.99 -17.29 18.93
N VAL A 47 40.11 -16.43 19.96
CA VAL A 47 40.34 -16.85 21.34
C VAL A 47 39.05 -16.79 22.13
N GLY A 48 38.70 -17.85 22.85
CA GLY A 48 37.44 -17.89 23.59
C GLY A 48 37.55 -18.70 24.90
N THR A 49 36.61 -18.46 25.81
CA THR A 49 36.39 -19.19 27.06
C THR A 49 34.89 -19.25 27.35
N THR A 50 34.48 -20.03 28.36
CA THR A 50 33.10 -20.09 28.83
C THR A 50 33.02 -19.87 30.34
N THR A 51 31.88 -19.35 30.82
CA THR A 51 31.61 -19.21 32.25
C THR A 51 31.36 -20.54 32.93
N ASP A 52 31.81 -20.66 34.19
CA ASP A 52 31.53 -21.77 35.09
C ASP A 52 30.12 -21.69 35.72
N LYS A 53 29.75 -22.63 36.60
CA LYS A 53 28.46 -22.65 37.33
C LYS A 53 28.20 -21.43 38.20
N ASN A 54 29.24 -20.69 38.57
CA ASN A 54 29.15 -19.46 39.35
C ASN A 54 29.19 -18.20 38.47
N GLY A 55 29.10 -18.38 37.13
CA GLY A 55 29.19 -17.32 36.14
C GLY A 55 30.58 -16.72 35.97
N ASN A 56 31.63 -17.29 36.56
CA ASN A 56 33.00 -16.75 36.43
C ASN A 56 33.67 -17.17 35.14
N TYR A 57 34.49 -16.29 34.62
CA TYR A 57 35.29 -16.56 33.42
C TYR A 57 36.69 -16.01 33.54
N GLN A 58 37.62 -16.59 32.79
CA GLN A 58 38.99 -16.13 32.69
C GLN A 58 39.47 -16.31 31.25
N ILE A 59 39.99 -15.25 30.62
CA ILE A 59 40.49 -15.28 29.23
C ILE A 59 41.80 -14.46 29.15
N ARG A 60 42.75 -14.92 28.32
CA ARG A 60 43.99 -14.17 28.04
C ARG A 60 43.72 -13.21 26.87
N ILE A 61 44.03 -11.92 27.07
CA ILE A 61 43.81 -10.85 26.12
C ILE A 61 45.09 -10.00 25.93
N PRO A 62 45.26 -9.33 24.78
CA PRO A 62 46.39 -8.42 24.55
C PRO A 62 46.38 -7.26 25.56
N TYR A 63 47.58 -6.85 25.97
CA TYR A 63 47.78 -5.70 26.85
C TYR A 63 47.93 -4.41 26.04
N ARG A 64 47.11 -3.38 26.37
CA ARG A 64 47.08 -2.06 25.70
C ARG A 64 46.64 -2.07 24.23
N GLU A 65 45.97 -3.13 23.78
CA GLU A 65 45.35 -3.17 22.46
C GLU A 65 43.81 -3.12 22.62
N GLU A 66 43.14 -2.45 21.69
CA GLU A 66 41.66 -2.44 21.63
C GLU A 66 41.18 -3.76 21.04
N ILE A 67 40.38 -4.50 21.82
CA ILE A 67 39.74 -5.74 21.41
C ILE A 67 38.24 -5.62 21.51
N ILE A 68 37.53 -6.41 20.71
CA ILE A 68 36.08 -6.55 20.80
C ILE A 68 35.76 -7.85 21.53
N LEU A 69 35.26 -7.73 22.76
CA LEU A 69 34.78 -8.85 23.55
C LEU A 69 33.31 -9.13 23.19
N VAL A 70 33.00 -10.38 22.86
CA VAL A 70 31.64 -10.83 22.55
C VAL A 70 31.21 -11.85 23.60
N PHE A 71 30.14 -11.54 24.34
CA PHE A 71 29.49 -12.44 25.28
C PHE A 71 28.22 -13.00 24.67
N SER A 72 28.14 -14.30 24.45
CA SER A 72 26.99 -14.95 23.83
C SER A 72 26.51 -16.16 24.61
N HIS A 73 25.18 -16.31 24.71
CA HIS A 73 24.50 -17.45 25.32
C HIS A 73 23.19 -17.74 24.63
N LEU A 74 22.74 -19.02 24.61
CA LEU A 74 21.53 -19.43 23.91
C LEU A 74 20.28 -18.66 24.35
N SER A 75 20.15 -18.43 25.66
CA SER A 75 18.98 -17.82 26.32
C SER A 75 19.13 -16.32 26.60
N TYR A 76 20.27 -15.70 26.29
CA TYR A 76 20.55 -14.29 26.58
C TYR A 76 20.98 -13.54 25.32
N ARG A 77 20.77 -12.23 25.31
CA ARG A 77 21.24 -11.36 24.21
C ARG A 77 22.75 -11.36 24.15
N THR A 78 23.29 -11.41 22.95
CA THR A 78 24.74 -11.22 22.72
C THR A 78 25.13 -9.79 23.12
N TYR A 79 26.11 -9.67 24.01
CA TYR A 79 26.66 -8.39 24.46
C TYR A 79 28.07 -8.21 23.88
N THR A 80 28.30 -7.08 23.23
CA THR A 80 29.58 -6.75 22.60
C THR A 80 30.17 -5.50 23.26
N LYS A 81 31.48 -5.56 23.60
CA LYS A 81 32.18 -4.44 24.23
C LYS A 81 33.56 -4.24 23.64
N LYS A 82 33.90 -3.04 23.23
CA LYS A 82 35.28 -2.63 23.00
C LYS A 82 36.00 -2.49 24.32
N TYR A 83 37.14 -3.17 24.47
CA TYR A 83 37.86 -3.25 25.73
C TYR A 83 39.36 -3.10 25.52
N ILE A 84 40.03 -2.31 26.39
CA ILE A 84 41.46 -2.13 26.42
C ILE A 84 41.97 -2.51 27.80
N ALA A 85 42.90 -3.45 27.92
CA ALA A 85 43.49 -3.88 29.19
C ALA A 85 44.60 -2.91 29.60
N ASN A 86 44.42 -2.24 30.73
CA ASN A 86 45.34 -1.20 31.26
C ASN A 86 46.30 -1.72 32.33
N SER A 87 46.23 -3.01 32.71
CA SER A 87 47.12 -3.64 33.75
C SER A 87 47.69 -4.95 33.23
N ARG A 88 48.98 -5.20 33.51
CA ARG A 88 49.66 -6.47 33.20
C ARG A 88 49.35 -7.57 34.22
N ASN A 89 49.02 -7.23 35.47
CA ASN A 89 48.85 -8.18 36.55
C ASN A 89 47.43 -8.71 36.64
N GLY A 90 46.66 -8.56 35.57
CA GLY A 90 45.26 -8.98 35.46
C GLY A 90 44.28 -7.81 35.56
N VAL A 91 43.13 -7.97 34.91
CA VAL A 91 42.02 -7.01 34.90
C VAL A 91 40.71 -7.73 35.19
N ARG A 92 39.72 -7.01 35.75
CA ARG A 92 38.39 -7.57 36.01
C ARG A 92 37.35 -6.80 35.19
N TYR A 93 36.46 -7.57 34.58
CA TYR A 93 35.29 -7.03 33.89
C TYR A 93 34.08 -7.95 34.06
N SER A 94 33.03 -7.48 34.69
CA SER A 94 31.80 -8.24 34.93
C SER A 94 30.67 -7.68 34.07
N VAL A 95 29.78 -8.55 33.57
CA VAL A 95 28.73 -8.21 32.61
C VAL A 95 27.39 -8.72 33.12
N THR A 96 26.34 -7.92 32.88
CA THR A 96 24.95 -8.34 33.08
C THR A 96 24.31 -8.55 31.71
N LEU A 97 23.81 -9.77 31.44
CA LEU A 97 23.12 -10.11 30.23
C LEU A 97 21.62 -10.03 30.42
N THR A 98 20.92 -9.62 29.35
CA THR A 98 19.46 -9.58 29.29
C THR A 98 18.92 -10.88 28.68
N SER A 99 17.96 -11.52 29.35
CA SER A 99 17.31 -12.73 28.85
C SER A 99 16.53 -12.47 27.55
N LYS A 100 16.65 -13.36 26.59
CA LYS A 100 15.82 -13.36 25.37
C LYS A 100 14.34 -13.65 25.68
N THR A 101 14.06 -14.35 26.77
CA THR A 101 12.70 -14.73 27.16
C THR A 101 11.85 -13.55 27.60
N GLU A 102 12.43 -12.52 28.20
CA GLU A 102 11.69 -11.30 28.57
C GLU A 102 11.25 -10.51 27.34
N GLU A 103 12.09 -10.43 26.30
CA GLU A 103 11.74 -9.78 25.04
C GLU A 103 10.68 -10.53 24.26
N LEU A 104 10.78 -11.86 24.20
CA LEU A 104 9.76 -12.69 23.58
C LEU A 104 8.40 -12.50 24.25
N LYS A 105 8.35 -12.42 25.60
CA LYS A 105 7.10 -12.09 26.32
C LYS A 105 6.55 -10.72 25.95
N GLU A 106 7.39 -9.68 25.88
CA GLU A 106 6.95 -8.33 25.53
C GLU A 106 6.44 -8.24 24.08
N ILE A 107 7.11 -8.91 23.15
CA ILE A 107 6.68 -8.98 21.72
C ILE A 107 5.35 -9.72 21.63
N VAL A 108 5.20 -10.86 22.28
CA VAL A 108 3.94 -11.64 22.31
C VAL A 108 2.79 -10.81 22.87
N ILE A 109 3.00 -10.06 23.96
CA ILE A 109 1.95 -9.19 24.54
C ILE A 109 1.55 -8.10 23.54
N LYS A 110 2.51 -7.44 22.89
CA LYS A 110 2.22 -6.39 21.89
C LYS A 110 1.45 -6.95 20.71
N ASP A 111 1.81 -8.12 20.22
CA ASP A 111 1.12 -8.77 19.08
C ASP A 111 -0.29 -9.24 19.50
N ASN A 112 -0.49 -9.75 20.71
CA ASN A 112 -1.81 -10.09 21.23
C ASN A 112 -2.74 -8.85 21.30
N ILE A 113 -2.24 -7.71 21.78
CA ILE A 113 -3.00 -6.46 21.81
C ILE A 113 -3.39 -6.03 20.39
N ARG A 114 -2.48 -6.10 19.41
CA ARG A 114 -2.77 -5.76 18.00
C ARG A 114 -3.82 -6.68 17.41
N ASN A 115 -3.66 -7.99 17.58
CA ASN A 115 -4.61 -9.00 17.10
C ASN A 115 -6.00 -8.78 17.73
N ALA A 116 -6.06 -8.50 19.03
CA ALA A 116 -7.29 -8.17 19.73
C ALA A 116 -7.99 -6.92 19.15
N GLN A 117 -7.22 -5.98 18.60
CA GLN A 117 -7.72 -4.77 17.94
C GLN A 117 -8.06 -4.97 16.46
N GLY A 118 -7.98 -6.17 15.93
CA GLY A 118 -8.22 -6.46 14.52
C GLY A 118 -7.16 -5.87 13.57
N VAL A 119 -5.98 -5.55 14.10
CA VAL A 119 -4.86 -5.00 13.33
C VAL A 119 -3.97 -6.13 12.84
N LYS A 120 -3.83 -6.25 11.53
CA LYS A 120 -2.96 -7.24 10.88
C LYS A 120 -1.58 -6.61 10.66
N LYS A 121 -0.55 -7.19 11.28
CA LYS A 121 0.84 -6.84 11.00
C LYS A 121 1.29 -7.57 9.75
N ILE A 122 1.94 -6.86 8.84
CA ILE A 122 2.51 -7.42 7.61
C ILE A 122 4.03 -7.33 7.73
N ASP A 123 4.70 -8.45 7.48
CA ASP A 123 6.17 -8.48 7.50
C ASP A 123 6.73 -7.71 6.30
N ILE A 124 7.69 -6.83 6.57
CA ILE A 124 8.38 -6.06 5.52
C ILE A 124 9.18 -6.97 4.57
N ALA A 125 9.63 -8.13 5.02
CA ALA A 125 10.31 -9.10 4.17
C ALA A 125 9.39 -9.60 3.05
N VAL A 126 8.10 -9.76 3.33
CA VAL A 126 7.10 -10.13 2.32
C VAL A 126 6.93 -9.01 1.28
N VAL A 127 6.87 -7.75 1.73
CA VAL A 127 6.70 -6.60 0.83
C VAL A 127 7.89 -6.43 -0.12
N LYS A 128 9.10 -6.66 0.35
CA LYS A 128 10.32 -6.60 -0.48
C LYS A 128 10.36 -7.68 -1.57
N ASN A 129 9.73 -8.80 -1.29
CA ASN A 129 9.76 -9.98 -2.14
C ASN A 129 8.48 -10.14 -2.98
N VAL A 130 7.46 -9.31 -2.78
CA VAL A 130 6.23 -9.40 -3.56
C VAL A 130 6.52 -9.05 -5.02
N ILE A 131 5.95 -9.85 -5.90
CA ILE A 131 6.07 -9.70 -7.35
C ILE A 131 4.83 -9.01 -7.88
N GLY A 132 5.01 -8.12 -8.82
CA GLY A 132 3.92 -7.44 -9.49
C GLY A 132 4.34 -6.12 -10.12
N PRO A 133 3.52 -5.58 -11.02
CA PRO A 133 3.82 -4.33 -11.73
C PRO A 133 4.02 -3.14 -10.77
N ASN A 134 3.27 -3.06 -9.70
CA ASN A 134 3.41 -2.06 -8.64
C ASN A 134 3.90 -2.71 -7.35
N ALA A 135 5.09 -3.37 -7.40
CA ALA A 135 5.67 -3.97 -6.21
C ALA A 135 5.76 -2.97 -5.05
N GLY A 136 5.15 -3.30 -3.91
CA GLY A 136 5.06 -2.43 -2.75
C GLY A 136 4.04 -2.91 -1.73
N VAL A 137 3.74 -2.07 -0.76
CA VAL A 137 2.82 -2.39 0.34
C VAL A 137 1.41 -2.67 -0.20
N GLU A 138 0.92 -1.85 -1.12
CA GLU A 138 -0.42 -1.98 -1.68
C GLU A 138 -0.60 -3.29 -2.45
N ASN A 139 0.44 -3.74 -3.17
CA ASN A 139 0.40 -5.03 -3.88
C ASN A 139 0.27 -6.22 -2.92
N VAL A 140 0.93 -6.16 -1.77
CA VAL A 140 0.75 -7.15 -0.70
C VAL A 140 -0.67 -7.10 -0.14
N LEU A 141 -1.24 -5.90 0.09
CA LEU A 141 -2.61 -5.76 0.56
C LEU A 141 -3.62 -6.42 -0.39
N MET A 142 -3.39 -6.34 -1.70
CA MET A 142 -4.27 -6.95 -2.70
C MET A 142 -4.30 -8.49 -2.63
N THR A 143 -3.36 -9.13 -1.95
CA THR A 143 -3.39 -10.58 -1.70
C THR A 143 -4.17 -10.96 -0.43
N LEU A 144 -4.57 -9.97 0.39
CA LEU A 144 -5.35 -10.20 1.60
C LEU A 144 -6.83 -10.41 1.28
N PRO A 145 -7.58 -11.17 2.07
CA PRO A 145 -9.02 -11.29 1.90
C PRO A 145 -9.69 -9.94 2.18
N GLY A 146 -10.82 -9.68 1.53
CA GLY A 146 -11.56 -8.42 1.67
C GLY A 146 -10.93 -7.19 1.04
N VAL A 147 -9.73 -7.30 0.46
CA VAL A 147 -9.06 -6.22 -0.28
C VAL A 147 -9.08 -6.55 -1.76
N SER A 148 -9.59 -5.70 -2.62
CA SER A 148 -9.74 -5.95 -4.05
C SER A 148 -9.27 -4.78 -4.90
N ASN A 149 -8.86 -5.10 -6.11
CA ASN A 149 -8.60 -4.19 -7.21
C ASN A 149 -8.68 -5.00 -8.50
N ASN A 150 -9.14 -4.39 -9.56
CA ASN A 150 -9.19 -4.96 -10.91
C ASN A 150 -8.16 -4.31 -11.87
N ASN A 151 -7.29 -3.46 -11.33
CA ASN A 151 -6.26 -2.76 -12.09
C ASN A 151 -4.90 -2.86 -11.40
N GLU A 152 -4.04 -3.71 -11.92
CA GLU A 152 -2.70 -3.97 -11.38
C GLU A 152 -1.72 -2.81 -11.52
N LEU A 153 -2.03 -1.80 -12.33
CA LEU A 153 -1.21 -0.61 -12.50
C LEU A 153 -1.58 0.49 -11.51
N SER A 154 -2.70 0.35 -10.80
CA SER A 154 -3.13 1.28 -9.77
C SER A 154 -2.61 0.88 -8.39
N THR A 155 -2.29 1.88 -7.58
CA THR A 155 -2.02 1.72 -6.14
C THR A 155 -3.28 1.82 -5.29
N GLN A 156 -4.43 2.08 -5.91
CA GLN A 156 -5.74 2.09 -5.25
C GLN A 156 -6.17 0.68 -4.89
N TYR A 157 -6.88 0.55 -3.81
CA TYR A 157 -7.48 -0.70 -3.37
C TYR A 157 -8.83 -0.43 -2.69
N ASN A 158 -9.75 -1.34 -2.91
CA ASN A 158 -11.07 -1.35 -2.30
C ASN A 158 -11.08 -2.33 -1.12
N VAL A 159 -11.78 -1.97 -0.03
CA VAL A 159 -11.83 -2.82 1.16
C VAL A 159 -13.26 -3.07 1.57
N ARG A 160 -13.66 -4.36 1.56
CA ARG A 160 -14.99 -4.82 2.01
C ARG A 160 -16.12 -3.99 1.40
N GLY A 161 -16.12 -3.87 0.08
CA GLY A 161 -17.13 -3.15 -0.68
C GLY A 161 -17.06 -1.62 -0.63
N GLY A 162 -16.10 -1.05 0.10
CA GLY A 162 -15.84 0.38 0.06
C GLY A 162 -14.99 0.77 -1.13
N ASN A 163 -15.07 2.04 -1.51
CA ASN A 163 -14.26 2.60 -2.58
C ASN A 163 -12.84 2.95 -2.09
N PHE A 164 -11.91 3.22 -3.02
CA PHE A 164 -10.51 3.53 -2.68
C PHE A 164 -10.35 4.80 -1.84
N ASP A 165 -11.21 5.80 -1.99
CA ASP A 165 -11.20 7.05 -1.23
C ASP A 165 -11.75 6.91 0.20
N GLU A 166 -12.29 5.74 0.55
CA GLU A 166 -12.73 5.37 1.90
C GLU A 166 -11.60 4.82 2.78
N ASN A 167 -10.36 4.78 2.30
CA ASN A 167 -9.21 4.23 3.02
C ASN A 167 -8.33 5.33 3.62
N LEU A 168 -7.82 5.09 4.82
CA LEU A 168 -6.84 5.94 5.51
C LEU A 168 -5.44 5.40 5.32
N VAL A 169 -4.49 6.29 5.06
CA VAL A 169 -3.06 5.98 5.05
C VAL A 169 -2.35 6.91 6.02
N TYR A 170 -1.61 6.33 6.95
CA TYR A 170 -0.73 7.06 7.87
C TYR A 170 0.72 6.65 7.67
N VAL A 171 1.63 7.61 7.73
CA VAL A 171 3.07 7.40 7.84
C VAL A 171 3.58 8.12 9.07
N ASN A 172 4.16 7.38 10.01
CA ASN A 172 4.60 7.91 11.32
C ASN A 172 3.51 8.70 12.07
N GLY A 173 2.25 8.24 11.98
CA GLY A 173 1.09 8.88 12.62
C GLY A 173 0.60 10.14 11.94
N ILE A 174 1.14 10.50 10.77
CA ILE A 174 0.73 11.63 9.93
C ILE A 174 -0.14 11.09 8.80
N GLU A 175 -1.33 11.69 8.62
CA GLU A 175 -2.23 11.34 7.54
C GLU A 175 -1.66 11.78 6.19
N ILE A 176 -1.66 10.87 5.22
CA ILE A 176 -1.16 11.09 3.87
C ILE A 176 -2.36 11.27 2.93
N TYR A 177 -2.36 12.37 2.21
CA TYR A 177 -3.35 12.64 1.19
C TYR A 177 -2.88 12.08 -0.15
N ARG A 178 -3.83 11.65 -0.97
CA ARG A 178 -3.57 11.27 -2.36
C ARG A 178 -3.89 12.45 -3.27
N PRO A 179 -3.22 12.59 -4.43
CA PRO A 179 -3.65 13.51 -5.47
C PRO A 179 -5.12 13.33 -5.81
N PHE A 180 -5.79 14.42 -6.19
CA PHE A 180 -7.22 14.39 -6.54
C PHE A 180 -7.47 13.82 -7.93
N LEU A 181 -6.73 12.84 -8.38
CA LEU A 181 -6.74 12.25 -9.71
C LEU A 181 -8.16 12.08 -10.29
N ILE A 182 -8.44 12.71 -11.41
CA ILE A 182 -9.73 12.60 -12.10
C ILE A 182 -9.82 11.26 -12.85
N ARG A 183 -8.69 10.73 -13.32
CA ARG A 183 -8.57 9.44 -13.99
C ARG A 183 -8.13 8.34 -13.04
N SER A 184 -8.93 8.06 -12.07
CA SER A 184 -8.64 7.07 -11.04
C SER A 184 -8.56 5.62 -11.50
N GLY A 185 -8.72 5.32 -12.78
CA GLY A 185 -8.78 3.95 -13.27
C GLY A 185 -7.60 3.49 -14.13
N GLN A 186 -6.72 4.36 -14.60
CA GLN A 186 -5.65 3.95 -15.51
C GLN A 186 -4.33 3.70 -14.81
N GLN A 187 -3.76 4.69 -14.17
CA GLN A 187 -2.50 4.57 -13.41
C GLN A 187 -2.36 5.70 -12.42
N GLU A 188 -1.85 5.43 -11.24
CA GLU A 188 -1.73 6.45 -10.18
C GLU A 188 -0.29 6.78 -9.80
N GLY A 189 0.65 6.30 -10.55
CA GLY A 189 2.04 6.54 -10.25
C GLY A 189 2.61 5.69 -9.12
N LEU A 190 3.67 6.21 -8.49
CA LEU A 190 4.26 5.61 -7.32
C LEU A 190 3.36 5.84 -6.10
N SER A 191 3.15 4.80 -5.29
CA SER A 191 2.59 4.98 -3.96
C SER A 191 3.43 5.96 -3.15
N PHE A 192 2.78 6.74 -2.26
CA PHE A 192 3.52 7.54 -1.28
C PHE A 192 4.47 6.68 -0.45
N ILE A 193 4.08 5.44 -0.15
CA ILE A 193 4.87 4.55 0.70
C ILE A 193 6.10 4.04 -0.06
N ASN A 194 7.29 4.42 0.40
CA ASN A 194 8.53 3.85 -0.09
C ASN A 194 8.89 2.61 0.75
N SER A 195 8.73 1.42 0.18
CA SER A 195 8.92 0.14 0.88
C SER A 195 10.30 -0.03 1.51
N ASN A 196 11.36 0.57 0.92
CA ASN A 196 12.72 0.50 1.48
C ASN A 196 12.87 1.31 2.78
N MET A 197 12.01 2.31 2.98
CA MET A 197 12.00 3.14 4.19
C MET A 197 11.16 2.55 5.32
N VAL A 198 10.31 1.54 5.04
CA VAL A 198 9.34 1.00 5.98
C VAL A 198 9.99 0.10 7.04
N GLN A 199 9.56 0.25 8.29
CA GLN A 199 9.88 -0.63 9.42
C GLN A 199 8.70 -1.51 9.82
N ASN A 200 7.49 -0.92 9.94
CA ASN A 200 6.29 -1.65 10.34
C ASN A 200 5.11 -1.29 9.47
N ILE A 201 4.26 -2.27 9.20
CA ILE A 201 3.03 -2.15 8.46
C ILE A 201 1.90 -2.74 9.29
N ASN A 202 0.91 -1.92 9.61
CA ASN A 202 -0.29 -2.32 10.31
C ASN A 202 -1.49 -2.02 9.42
N PHE A 203 -2.35 -3.00 9.20
CA PHE A 203 -3.54 -2.88 8.37
C PHE A 203 -4.79 -3.32 9.13
N SER A 204 -5.87 -2.55 9.00
CA SER A 204 -7.19 -2.89 9.56
C SER A 204 -8.28 -2.70 8.50
N ALA A 205 -9.03 -3.77 8.22
CA ALA A 205 -10.10 -3.81 7.22
C ALA A 205 -11.47 -3.57 7.87
N GLY A 206 -11.69 -2.39 8.44
CA GLY A 206 -12.93 -2.03 9.15
C GLY A 206 -12.88 -2.33 10.66
N GLY A 207 -13.87 -1.84 11.39
CA GLY A 207 -13.90 -1.98 12.85
C GLY A 207 -12.76 -1.27 13.58
N PHE A 208 -12.05 -0.33 12.95
CA PHE A 208 -10.85 0.30 13.48
C PHE A 208 -11.16 1.34 14.57
N GLN A 209 -10.16 1.65 15.37
CA GLN A 209 -10.21 2.45 16.58
C GLN A 209 -10.54 3.93 16.33
N ALA A 210 -11.04 4.64 17.37
CA ALA A 210 -11.40 6.06 17.31
C ALA A 210 -10.21 7.01 17.10
N LYS A 211 -8.99 6.59 17.44
CA LYS A 211 -7.75 7.35 17.16
C LYS A 211 -7.48 7.59 15.67
N TYR A 212 -8.02 6.73 14.82
CA TYR A 212 -7.94 6.87 13.38
C TYR A 212 -9.10 7.73 12.86
N GLY A 213 -8.83 8.48 11.79
CA GLY A 213 -9.71 9.50 11.27
C GLY A 213 -10.99 9.02 10.60
N ASP A 214 -11.54 9.88 9.80
CA ASP A 214 -12.91 9.83 9.34
C ASP A 214 -12.98 9.28 7.91
N LYS A 215 -12.97 7.97 7.81
CA LYS A 215 -13.12 7.15 6.59
C LYS A 215 -13.97 5.91 6.89
N LEU A 216 -14.48 5.25 5.84
CA LEU A 216 -15.49 4.20 5.96
C LEU A 216 -14.96 2.78 5.79
N SER A 217 -13.71 2.57 5.32
CA SER A 217 -13.33 1.22 4.92
C SER A 217 -12.11 0.65 5.62
N SER A 218 -10.95 1.27 5.55
CA SER A 218 -9.74 0.70 6.14
C SER A 218 -8.75 1.72 6.65
N VAL A 219 -7.77 1.22 7.40
CA VAL A 219 -6.61 1.99 7.86
C VAL A 219 -5.33 1.22 7.53
N LEU A 220 -4.39 1.90 6.87
CA LEU A 220 -3.02 1.47 6.66
C LEU A 220 -2.10 2.40 7.46
N ASP A 221 -1.46 1.87 8.50
CA ASP A 221 -0.60 2.62 9.43
C ASP A 221 0.85 2.15 9.29
N ILE A 222 1.69 3.00 8.74
CA ILE A 222 3.08 2.73 8.37
C ILE A 222 4.01 3.46 9.32
N THR A 223 5.06 2.77 9.73
CA THR A 223 6.17 3.39 10.45
C THR A 223 7.45 3.28 9.63
N TYR A 224 8.11 4.39 9.37
CA TYR A 224 9.42 4.43 8.72
C TYR A 224 10.54 4.10 9.70
N LYS A 225 11.64 3.59 9.19
CA LYS A 225 12.83 3.24 9.96
C LYS A 225 13.48 4.48 10.59
N LYS A 226 14.02 4.28 11.79
CA LYS A 226 15.06 5.15 12.36
C LYS A 226 16.38 4.39 12.28
N PRO A 227 17.22 4.64 11.25
CA PRO A 227 18.44 3.91 11.06
C PRO A 227 19.40 4.02 12.25
N THR A 228 20.05 2.90 12.58
CA THR A 228 21.07 2.80 13.62
C THR A 228 22.47 2.62 13.07
N GLU A 229 22.59 2.42 11.75
CA GLU A 229 23.84 2.27 11.00
C GLU A 229 23.73 2.96 9.64
N THR A 230 24.87 3.19 9.01
CA THR A 230 24.92 3.73 7.65
C THR A 230 24.79 2.60 6.65
N ALA A 231 23.88 2.75 5.70
CA ALA A 231 23.68 1.81 4.61
C ALA A 231 23.12 2.53 3.36
N THR A 232 23.41 1.97 2.21
CA THR A 232 22.82 2.41 0.93
C THR A 232 22.20 1.20 0.26
N THR A 233 20.92 1.30 -0.06
CA THR A 233 20.19 0.27 -0.82
C THR A 233 19.89 0.80 -2.21
N ILE A 234 20.21 0.03 -3.24
CA ILE A 234 19.90 0.34 -4.64
C ILE A 234 19.14 -0.84 -5.22
N ASP A 235 17.98 -0.57 -5.78
CA ASP A 235 17.18 -1.54 -6.54
C ASP A 235 17.04 -1.02 -7.97
N ALA A 236 17.30 -1.87 -8.95
CA ALA A 236 17.15 -1.57 -10.36
C ALA A 236 16.39 -2.68 -11.08
N SER A 237 15.51 -2.30 -12.00
CA SER A 237 14.75 -3.21 -12.83
C SER A 237 14.48 -2.59 -14.21
N LEU A 238 13.90 -3.37 -15.14
CA LEU A 238 13.49 -2.83 -16.44
C LEU A 238 12.38 -1.77 -16.33
N LEU A 239 11.70 -1.70 -15.17
CA LEU A 239 10.60 -0.75 -14.92
C LEU A 239 11.04 0.51 -14.17
N GLY A 240 12.30 0.59 -13.75
CA GLY A 240 12.81 1.73 -13.02
C GLY A 240 13.89 1.39 -12.00
N ALA A 241 14.25 2.38 -11.20
CA ALA A 241 15.27 2.23 -10.19
C ALA A 241 14.92 3.00 -8.92
N SER A 242 15.48 2.56 -7.79
CA SER A 242 15.41 3.27 -6.51
C SER A 242 16.75 3.26 -5.79
N ALA A 243 17.00 4.32 -5.02
CA ALA A 243 18.14 4.39 -4.13
C ALA A 243 17.67 4.87 -2.75
N THR A 244 18.11 4.22 -1.69
CA THR A 244 17.76 4.59 -0.31
C THR A 244 19.03 4.72 0.52
N PHE A 245 19.21 5.88 1.14
CA PHE A 245 20.36 6.22 1.98
C PHE A 245 19.90 6.23 3.43
N GLU A 246 20.52 5.43 4.26
CA GLU A 246 20.30 5.30 5.70
C GLU A 246 21.53 5.81 6.43
N GLY A 247 21.37 6.58 7.51
CA GLY A 247 22.51 7.08 8.26
C GLY A 247 22.16 7.52 9.68
N GLN A 248 23.20 7.49 10.53
CA GLN A 248 23.14 8.02 11.88
C GLN A 248 24.33 8.95 12.11
N PHE A 249 24.06 10.18 12.51
CA PHE A 249 25.02 11.27 12.62
C PHE A 249 24.94 11.96 13.98
N LEU A 250 25.84 12.92 14.22
CA LEU A 250 25.86 13.76 15.43
C LEU A 250 25.83 12.95 16.73
N ASN A 251 26.79 12.03 16.89
CA ASN A 251 26.88 11.12 18.03
C ASN A 251 25.59 10.32 18.27
N LYS A 252 24.98 9.83 17.16
CA LYS A 252 23.74 9.03 17.15
C LYS A 252 22.47 9.80 17.50
N LYS A 253 22.52 11.12 17.58
CA LYS A 253 21.34 11.96 17.84
C LYS A 253 20.49 12.19 16.61
N LEU A 254 21.07 12.18 15.41
CA LEU A 254 20.37 12.37 14.16
C LEU A 254 20.29 11.06 13.36
N SER A 255 19.12 10.49 13.20
CA SER A 255 18.84 9.39 12.28
C SER A 255 18.22 9.95 11.01
N THR A 256 18.72 9.52 9.86
CA THR A 256 18.24 9.96 8.54
C THR A 256 17.97 8.78 7.63
N ILE A 257 16.87 8.84 6.88
CA ILE A 257 16.62 7.94 5.77
C ILE A 257 16.03 8.74 4.61
N THR A 258 16.67 8.64 3.44
CA THR A 258 16.24 9.33 2.22
C THR A 258 16.14 8.33 1.09
N GLY A 259 15.00 8.30 0.42
CA GLY A 259 14.73 7.44 -0.73
C GLY A 259 14.44 8.27 -1.98
N ILE A 260 15.00 7.85 -3.10
CA ILE A 260 14.73 8.39 -4.44
C ILE A 260 14.21 7.24 -5.28
N ARG A 261 13.11 7.45 -6.02
CA ARG A 261 12.54 6.45 -6.91
C ARG A 261 12.25 7.05 -8.28
N TYR A 262 12.54 6.29 -9.30
CA TYR A 262 12.12 6.53 -10.67
C TYR A 262 11.45 5.29 -11.23
N ARG A 263 10.35 5.48 -11.97
CA ARG A 263 9.61 4.39 -12.59
C ARG A 263 9.09 4.81 -13.96
N ASP A 264 9.16 3.89 -14.91
CA ASP A 264 8.60 4.01 -16.24
C ASP A 264 7.78 2.74 -16.55
N ASN A 265 6.47 2.87 -16.60
CA ASN A 265 5.57 1.74 -16.88
C ASN A 265 5.29 1.54 -18.37
N SER A 266 5.96 2.26 -19.27
CA SER A 266 5.75 2.16 -20.72
C SER A 266 5.94 0.74 -21.24
N LEU A 267 6.87 -0.04 -20.66
CA LEU A 267 7.11 -1.44 -21.02
C LEU A 267 5.87 -2.31 -20.79
N PHE A 268 5.08 -2.02 -19.75
CA PHE A 268 3.85 -2.77 -19.47
C PHE A 268 2.73 -2.47 -20.41
N VAL A 269 2.48 -1.19 -20.64
CA VAL A 269 1.29 -0.72 -21.36
C VAL A 269 1.45 -0.74 -22.87
N ASN A 270 2.69 -0.74 -23.38
CA ASN A 270 2.98 -0.79 -24.82
C ASN A 270 3.39 -2.20 -25.28
N SER A 271 2.86 -3.26 -24.63
CA SER A 271 3.08 -4.62 -25.13
C SER A 271 2.46 -4.80 -26.52
N LYS A 272 3.01 -5.72 -27.34
CA LYS A 272 2.53 -5.96 -28.73
C LYS A 272 1.04 -6.30 -28.85
N GLN A 273 0.42 -6.68 -27.74
CA GLN A 273 -1.01 -7.05 -27.71
C GLN A 273 -1.91 -5.87 -27.35
N ILE A 274 -1.34 -4.78 -26.82
CA ILE A 274 -2.04 -3.56 -26.47
C ILE A 274 -1.38 -2.44 -27.27
N GLU A 275 -1.92 -2.15 -28.42
CA GLU A 275 -1.44 -1.07 -29.30
C GLU A 275 -1.79 0.29 -28.67
N THR A 276 -0.97 0.75 -27.77
CA THR A 276 -1.07 2.10 -27.18
C THR A 276 0.29 2.78 -27.19
N ASN A 277 0.31 4.09 -27.38
CA ASN A 277 1.50 4.92 -27.14
C ASN A 277 1.32 5.70 -25.84
N PHE A 278 1.43 4.96 -24.73
CA PHE A 278 1.27 5.50 -23.38
C PHE A 278 2.59 5.48 -22.64
N LYS A 279 3.01 6.61 -22.09
CA LYS A 279 4.32 6.80 -21.46
C LYS A 279 4.17 7.37 -20.04
N PRO A 280 3.74 6.57 -19.06
CA PRO A 280 3.62 7.01 -17.69
C PRO A 280 5.00 6.95 -17.00
N LYS A 281 5.44 8.09 -16.49
CA LYS A 281 6.71 8.25 -15.78
C LYS A 281 6.47 8.85 -14.41
N PHE A 282 7.16 8.32 -13.43
CA PHE A 282 7.01 8.70 -12.02
C PHE A 282 8.37 8.90 -11.38
N THR A 283 8.50 9.98 -10.63
CA THR A 283 9.71 10.28 -9.86
C THR A 283 9.30 10.81 -8.50
N ASP A 284 9.92 10.30 -7.44
CA ASP A 284 9.76 10.89 -6.12
C ASP A 284 11.07 10.90 -5.32
N VAL A 285 11.12 11.82 -4.38
CA VAL A 285 12.17 11.94 -3.36
C VAL A 285 11.48 12.08 -2.01
N GLN A 286 11.82 11.18 -1.10
CA GLN A 286 11.32 11.21 0.28
C GLN A 286 12.46 11.24 1.26
N THR A 287 12.28 11.99 2.37
CA THR A 287 13.25 12.01 3.46
C THR A 287 12.53 11.96 4.80
N TYR A 288 13.05 11.17 5.72
CA TYR A 288 12.65 11.16 7.12
C TYR A 288 13.87 11.38 8.00
N LEU A 289 13.81 12.44 8.78
CA LEU A 289 14.86 12.87 9.72
C LEU A 289 14.29 12.78 11.14
N SER A 290 15.06 12.23 12.08
CA SER A 290 14.70 12.18 13.50
C SER A 290 15.88 12.67 14.33
N TYR A 291 15.71 13.78 15.04
CA TYR A 291 16.73 14.34 15.91
C TYR A 291 16.33 14.24 17.37
N GLU A 292 17.14 13.56 18.17
CA GLU A 292 16.95 13.38 19.61
C GLU A 292 17.73 14.47 20.36
N PHE A 293 17.04 15.53 20.80
CA PHE A 293 17.63 16.58 21.64
C PHE A 293 17.98 16.04 23.04
N SER A 294 17.11 15.22 23.59
CA SER A 294 17.25 14.55 24.87
C SER A 294 16.46 13.24 24.92
N GLU A 295 16.58 12.44 25.97
CA GLU A 295 15.74 11.25 26.17
C GLU A 295 14.23 11.55 26.25
N LYS A 296 13.88 12.82 26.53
CA LYS A 296 12.50 13.27 26.66
C LYS A 296 11.97 14.01 25.44
N PHE A 297 12.82 14.54 24.57
CA PHE A 297 12.38 15.38 23.46
C PHE A 297 13.08 15.02 22.15
N SER A 298 12.27 14.71 21.14
CA SER A 298 12.72 14.49 19.76
C SER A 298 11.90 15.29 18.75
N LEU A 299 12.55 15.70 17.67
CA LEU A 299 11.95 16.38 16.55
C LEU A 299 12.12 15.51 15.30
N ASN A 300 11.03 15.31 14.58
CA ASN A 300 11.01 14.47 13.38
C ASN A 300 10.49 15.29 12.19
N PHE A 301 11.11 15.13 11.04
CA PHE A 301 10.71 15.74 9.78
C PHE A 301 10.46 14.66 8.73
N LEU A 302 9.31 14.70 8.07
CA LEU A 302 8.97 13.88 6.92
C LEU A 302 8.71 14.79 5.72
N GLY A 303 9.48 14.63 4.66
CA GLY A 303 9.33 15.38 3.40
C GLY A 303 9.12 14.45 2.21
N ASN A 304 8.32 14.90 1.25
CA ASN A 304 8.12 14.25 -0.04
C ASN A 304 8.00 15.29 -1.16
N PHE A 305 8.63 14.98 -2.29
CA PHE A 305 8.45 15.65 -3.56
C PHE A 305 8.20 14.60 -4.62
N SER A 306 7.11 14.71 -5.38
CA SER A 306 6.69 13.71 -6.36
C SER A 306 6.22 14.38 -7.64
N LEU A 307 6.66 13.85 -8.78
CA LEU A 307 6.24 14.24 -10.12
C LEU A 307 5.77 12.99 -10.87
N ASN A 308 4.51 13.04 -11.32
CA ASN A 308 3.91 12.04 -12.19
C ASN A 308 3.57 12.70 -13.52
N ASP A 309 4.02 12.11 -14.61
CA ASP A 309 3.87 12.61 -15.97
C ASP A 309 3.28 11.50 -16.84
N TYR A 310 2.14 11.77 -17.44
CA TYR A 310 1.42 10.85 -18.32
C TYR A 310 1.30 11.47 -19.71
N ASN A 311 1.89 10.81 -20.68
CA ASN A 311 1.75 11.18 -22.08
C ASN A 311 1.07 10.03 -22.80
N TYR A 312 -0.09 10.28 -23.37
CA TYR A 312 -0.90 9.30 -24.06
C TYR A 312 -1.27 9.78 -25.46
N GLN A 313 -0.98 8.95 -26.44
CA GLN A 313 -1.44 9.11 -27.83
C GLN A 313 -2.23 7.86 -28.19
N PRO A 314 -3.55 7.95 -28.28
CA PRO A 314 -4.35 6.80 -28.65
C PRO A 314 -4.02 6.34 -30.08
N LEU A 315 -3.84 5.04 -30.26
CA LEU A 315 -3.67 4.42 -31.55
C LEU A 315 -4.98 3.81 -32.02
N SER A 316 -5.21 3.81 -33.33
CA SER A 316 -6.37 3.16 -33.91
C SER A 316 -6.41 1.69 -33.51
N ARG A 317 -7.59 1.21 -33.12
CA ARG A 317 -7.75 -0.11 -32.54
C ARG A 317 -8.89 -0.88 -33.20
N ARG A 318 -8.69 -2.20 -33.34
CA ARG A 318 -9.73 -3.15 -33.74
C ARG A 318 -10.06 -4.04 -32.58
N THR A 319 -11.35 -4.25 -32.31
CA THR A 319 -11.82 -5.11 -31.23
C THR A 319 -12.95 -5.99 -31.76
N ARG A 320 -12.77 -7.31 -31.70
CA ARG A 320 -13.80 -8.28 -32.10
C ARG A 320 -14.59 -8.67 -30.84
N PHE A 321 -15.91 -8.75 -30.99
CA PHE A 321 -16.85 -9.03 -29.92
C PHE A 321 -18.15 -9.62 -30.47
N GLY A 322 -19.17 -9.82 -29.63
CA GLY A 322 -20.44 -10.42 -30.02
C GLY A 322 -20.52 -11.91 -29.73
N THR A 323 -21.38 -12.61 -30.43
CA THR A 323 -21.60 -14.06 -30.29
C THR A 323 -21.04 -14.81 -31.49
N VAL A 324 -20.94 -16.14 -31.38
CA VAL A 324 -20.54 -16.97 -32.55
C VAL A 324 -21.50 -16.84 -33.73
N ALA A 325 -22.78 -16.59 -33.45
CA ALA A 325 -23.81 -16.40 -34.48
C ALA A 325 -23.85 -14.97 -35.03
N ASN A 326 -23.31 -14.01 -34.30
CA ASN A 326 -23.29 -12.60 -34.73
C ASN A 326 -21.97 -11.96 -34.22
N PRO A 327 -20.84 -12.30 -34.86
CA PRO A 327 -19.57 -11.70 -34.52
C PRO A 327 -19.43 -10.31 -35.16
N LEU A 328 -18.95 -9.36 -34.36
CA LEU A 328 -18.80 -7.97 -34.76
C LEU A 328 -17.36 -7.50 -34.60
N GLU A 329 -16.93 -6.55 -35.39
CA GLU A 329 -15.67 -5.85 -35.24
C GLU A 329 -15.91 -4.34 -35.10
N LEU A 330 -15.41 -3.75 -34.01
CA LEU A 330 -15.32 -2.31 -33.87
C LEU A 330 -13.92 -1.85 -34.24
N ILE A 331 -13.86 -0.89 -35.17
CA ILE A 331 -12.64 -0.19 -35.50
C ILE A 331 -12.79 1.24 -34.97
N VAL A 332 -11.85 1.66 -34.13
CA VAL A 332 -11.79 3.03 -33.63
C VAL A 332 -10.55 3.71 -34.21
N PHE A 333 -10.76 4.75 -34.99
CA PHE A 333 -9.69 5.59 -35.50
C PHE A 333 -9.49 6.74 -34.56
N TYR A 334 -8.40 6.74 -33.85
CA TYR A 334 -8.03 7.79 -32.91
C TYR A 334 -7.09 8.81 -33.54
N SER A 335 -7.24 10.06 -33.15
CA SER A 335 -6.32 11.16 -33.41
C SER A 335 -6.24 12.06 -32.19
N GLY A 336 -5.07 12.62 -31.91
CA GLY A 336 -4.88 13.56 -30.80
C GLY A 336 -3.93 13.06 -29.75
N GLN A 337 -3.93 13.75 -28.61
CA GLN A 337 -3.02 13.47 -27.49
C GLN A 337 -3.63 13.89 -26.15
N GLU A 338 -3.05 13.33 -25.10
CA GLU A 338 -3.33 13.67 -23.72
C GLU A 338 -2.01 13.82 -22.95
N GLN A 339 -1.94 14.83 -22.12
CA GLN A 339 -0.85 15.08 -21.20
C GLN A 339 -1.43 15.42 -19.82
N ASP A 340 -1.20 14.52 -18.88
CA ASP A 340 -1.60 14.75 -17.49
C ASP A 340 -0.34 14.85 -16.63
N LYS A 341 -0.30 15.84 -15.75
CA LYS A 341 0.84 16.11 -14.90
C LYS A 341 0.41 16.37 -13.47
N TYR A 342 1.05 15.69 -12.54
CA TYR A 342 0.76 15.82 -11.12
C TYR A 342 2.05 16.12 -10.36
N LEU A 343 2.12 17.31 -9.77
CA LEU A 343 3.23 17.73 -8.91
C LEU A 343 2.74 17.76 -7.47
N THR A 344 3.38 16.98 -6.60
CA THR A 344 3.04 16.91 -5.17
C THR A 344 4.25 17.30 -4.32
N MET A 345 4.01 18.21 -3.38
CA MET A 345 4.97 18.61 -2.34
C MET A 345 4.34 18.38 -0.97
N PHE A 346 5.04 17.67 -0.09
CA PHE A 346 4.60 17.42 1.26
C PHE A 346 5.73 17.63 2.24
N GLY A 347 5.43 18.29 3.36
CA GLY A 347 6.33 18.46 4.48
C GLY A 347 5.56 18.35 5.80
N ALA A 348 6.11 17.62 6.77
CA ALA A 348 5.55 17.49 8.10
C ALA A 348 6.64 17.53 9.16
N LEU A 349 6.40 18.28 10.22
CA LEU A 349 7.25 18.39 11.40
C LEU A 349 6.48 17.87 12.60
N SER A 350 7.06 16.89 13.32
CA SER A 350 6.49 16.30 14.53
C SER A 350 7.45 16.44 15.71
N ALA A 351 6.97 16.95 16.81
CA ALA A 351 7.68 17.04 18.09
C ALA A 351 7.10 16.03 19.08
N ASP A 352 7.92 15.09 19.52
CA ASP A 352 7.56 14.11 20.54
C ASP A 352 8.17 14.53 21.88
N TYR A 353 7.32 14.65 22.90
CA TYR A 353 7.73 15.02 24.24
C TYR A 353 7.23 14.03 25.28
N LYS A 354 8.15 13.37 25.99
CA LYS A 354 7.87 12.50 27.12
C LYS A 354 7.71 13.39 28.38
N VAL A 355 6.47 13.74 28.71
CA VAL A 355 6.14 14.53 29.87
C VAL A 355 6.55 13.78 31.17
N SER A 356 6.28 12.45 31.17
CA SER A 356 6.72 11.50 32.18
C SER A 356 6.92 10.13 31.54
N ASP A 357 7.38 9.13 32.29
CA ASP A 357 7.51 7.75 31.82
C ASP A 357 6.17 7.15 31.31
N ASN A 358 5.08 7.67 31.84
CA ASN A 358 3.73 7.21 31.52
C ASN A 358 2.94 8.13 30.58
N PHE A 359 3.45 9.32 30.25
CA PHE A 359 2.74 10.30 29.43
C PHE A 359 3.62 10.85 28.33
N THR A 360 3.20 10.60 27.10
CA THR A 360 3.82 11.13 25.87
C THR A 360 2.85 12.04 25.14
N LEU A 361 3.36 13.19 24.68
CA LEU A 361 2.65 14.16 23.87
C LEU A 361 3.36 14.29 22.52
N THR A 362 2.61 14.28 21.42
CA THR A 362 3.10 14.51 20.06
C THR A 362 2.36 15.69 19.45
N ALA A 363 3.08 16.72 19.00
CA ALA A 363 2.56 17.84 18.24
C ALA A 363 3.07 17.74 16.81
N THR A 364 2.18 17.89 15.81
CA THR A 364 2.52 17.75 14.38
C THR A 364 1.94 18.92 13.59
N ALA A 365 2.76 19.53 12.75
CA ALA A 365 2.34 20.46 11.72
C ALA A 365 2.69 19.88 10.35
N SER A 366 1.77 19.90 9.39
CA SER A 366 2.04 19.43 8.03
C SER A 366 1.40 20.30 6.97
N ARG A 367 2.04 20.34 5.82
CA ARG A 367 1.57 21.02 4.63
C ARG A 367 1.71 20.10 3.42
N TYR A 368 0.62 19.94 2.70
CA TYR A 368 0.53 19.16 1.47
C TYR A 368 0.04 20.08 0.37
N ASN A 369 0.74 20.12 -0.75
CA ASN A 369 0.32 20.83 -1.95
C ASN A 369 0.35 19.89 -3.14
N THR A 370 -0.70 19.87 -3.95
CA THR A 370 -0.74 19.18 -5.23
C THR A 370 -1.19 20.13 -6.32
N GLN A 371 -0.51 20.08 -7.45
CA GLN A 371 -0.88 20.75 -8.70
C GLN A 371 -1.15 19.66 -9.72
N GLU A 372 -2.35 19.69 -10.30
CA GLU A 372 -2.83 18.68 -11.22
C GLU A 372 -3.25 19.34 -12.51
N GLU A 373 -2.69 18.89 -13.62
CA GLU A 373 -3.00 19.35 -14.97
C GLU A 373 -3.52 18.15 -15.76
N GLU A 374 -4.71 18.26 -16.34
CA GLU A 374 -5.28 17.25 -17.25
C GLU A 374 -5.66 17.94 -18.55
N HIS A 375 -4.80 17.78 -19.54
CA HIS A 375 -4.94 18.43 -20.84
C HIS A 375 -5.04 17.39 -21.95
N PHE A 376 -6.15 17.34 -22.63
CA PHE A 376 -6.32 16.44 -23.77
C PHE A 376 -7.17 17.03 -24.89
N ASP A 377 -6.85 16.58 -26.10
CA ASP A 377 -7.63 16.72 -27.32
C ASP A 377 -7.64 15.35 -27.99
N ILE A 378 -8.75 14.64 -27.96
CA ILE A 378 -8.86 13.29 -28.51
C ILE A 378 -10.08 13.22 -29.39
N ALA A 379 -9.86 12.96 -30.67
CA ALA A 379 -10.88 12.63 -31.63
C ALA A 379 -10.91 11.10 -31.82
N ALA A 380 -12.10 10.53 -31.91
CA ALA A 380 -12.35 9.12 -32.19
C ALA A 380 -13.43 9.00 -33.25
N ALA A 381 -13.15 8.30 -34.34
CA ALA A 381 -14.13 7.90 -35.33
C ALA A 381 -14.38 6.39 -35.23
N TYR A 382 -15.63 5.99 -35.28
CA TYR A 382 -16.05 4.63 -34.99
C TYR A 382 -16.63 3.97 -36.25
N ASN A 383 -16.11 2.79 -36.60
CA ASN A 383 -16.70 1.91 -37.63
C ASN A 383 -17.07 0.58 -36.96
N LEU A 384 -18.29 0.15 -37.17
CA LEU A 384 -18.79 -1.16 -36.75
C LEU A 384 -18.92 -2.05 -37.98
N GLY A 385 -18.36 -3.23 -37.95
CA GLY A 385 -18.39 -4.22 -39.01
C GLY A 385 -19.01 -5.54 -38.57
N GLU A 386 -19.71 -6.20 -39.46
CA GLU A 386 -20.16 -7.57 -39.29
C GLU A 386 -19.10 -8.51 -39.86
N ILE A 387 -18.78 -9.57 -39.10
CA ILE A 387 -17.79 -10.57 -39.53
C ILE A 387 -18.51 -11.76 -40.16
N ASP A 388 -18.00 -12.27 -41.27
CA ASP A 388 -18.51 -13.50 -41.89
C ASP A 388 -18.31 -14.68 -40.92
N ALA A 389 -19.41 -15.20 -40.40
CA ALA A 389 -19.45 -16.33 -39.47
C ALA A 389 -19.66 -17.68 -40.18
N ASN A 390 -19.81 -17.68 -41.51
CA ASN A 390 -20.04 -18.90 -42.31
C ASN A 390 -18.74 -19.68 -42.49
N ILE A 391 -18.59 -20.80 -41.76
CA ILE A 391 -17.38 -21.66 -41.82
C ILE A 391 -17.06 -22.16 -43.23
N GLY A 392 -18.07 -22.21 -44.15
CA GLY A 392 -17.89 -22.62 -45.56
C GLY A 392 -17.54 -21.49 -46.50
N SER A 393 -17.48 -20.26 -46.06
CA SER A 393 -17.13 -19.09 -46.85
C SER A 393 -15.62 -18.94 -47.03
N GLU A 394 -15.19 -18.47 -48.18
CA GLU A 394 -13.79 -18.08 -48.44
C GLU A 394 -13.39 -16.89 -47.57
N ASN A 395 -14.34 -16.07 -47.15
CA ASN A 395 -14.14 -14.89 -46.31
C ASN A 395 -14.38 -15.14 -44.82
N PHE A 396 -14.43 -16.41 -44.38
CA PHE A 396 -14.66 -16.74 -42.99
C PHE A 396 -13.71 -15.98 -42.03
N GLY A 397 -14.31 -15.21 -41.14
CA GLY A 397 -13.55 -14.40 -40.16
C GLY A 397 -13.11 -13.02 -40.68
N GLU A 398 -13.39 -12.68 -41.92
CA GLU A 398 -13.21 -11.33 -42.46
C GLU A 398 -14.45 -10.45 -42.24
N VAL A 399 -14.26 -9.14 -42.32
CA VAL A 399 -15.36 -8.18 -42.20
C VAL A 399 -16.10 -8.06 -43.51
N ASP A 400 -17.33 -8.59 -43.54
CA ASP A 400 -18.18 -8.53 -44.74
C ASP A 400 -18.74 -7.14 -45.00
N PHE A 401 -19.15 -6.45 -43.94
CA PHE A 401 -19.77 -5.13 -44.02
C PHE A 401 -19.27 -4.27 -42.88
N SER A 402 -18.91 -3.04 -43.17
CA SER A 402 -18.46 -2.04 -42.17
C SER A 402 -19.12 -0.70 -42.48
N GLN A 403 -19.62 -0.06 -41.43
CA GLN A 403 -20.17 1.29 -41.49
C GLN A 403 -19.64 2.20 -40.43
N GLY A 404 -19.54 3.48 -40.75
CA GLY A 404 -19.33 4.53 -39.79
C GLY A 404 -20.54 4.68 -38.88
N ILE A 405 -20.32 4.70 -37.57
CA ILE A 405 -21.37 4.90 -36.57
C ILE A 405 -21.23 6.24 -35.81
N GLY A 406 -20.32 7.09 -36.28
CA GLY A 406 -20.14 8.45 -35.79
C GLY A 406 -18.72 8.74 -35.33
N SER A 407 -18.53 9.92 -34.78
CA SER A 407 -17.28 10.40 -34.23
C SER A 407 -17.51 11.18 -32.94
N GLN A 408 -16.45 11.35 -32.18
CA GLN A 408 -16.44 12.03 -30.90
C GLN A 408 -15.17 12.84 -30.78
N LEU A 409 -15.27 14.08 -30.30
CA LEU A 409 -14.13 14.92 -29.96
C LEU A 409 -14.25 15.35 -28.50
N ASN A 410 -13.27 14.93 -27.70
CA ASN A 410 -13.15 15.30 -26.29
C ASN A 410 -12.03 16.30 -26.12
N HIS A 411 -12.32 17.39 -25.41
CA HIS A 411 -11.37 18.41 -25.04
C HIS A 411 -11.38 18.65 -23.54
N ALA A 412 -10.21 18.78 -22.92
CA ALA A 412 -10.08 19.28 -21.57
C ALA A 412 -8.82 20.12 -21.37
N ARG A 413 -8.96 21.11 -20.50
CA ARG A 413 -7.90 21.93 -19.92
C ARG A 413 -8.29 22.16 -18.46
N ASN A 414 -8.06 21.14 -17.65
CA ASN A 414 -8.42 21.13 -16.24
C ASN A 414 -7.15 21.35 -15.42
N ASP A 415 -7.17 22.34 -14.53
CA ASP A 415 -6.07 22.67 -13.64
C ASP A 415 -6.58 22.75 -12.21
N LEU A 416 -6.00 21.97 -11.31
CA LEU A 416 -6.33 21.98 -9.90
C LEU A 416 -5.08 22.28 -9.06
N ASP A 417 -5.19 23.23 -8.14
CA ASP A 417 -4.20 23.53 -7.11
C ASP A 417 -4.86 23.35 -5.75
N ALA A 418 -4.40 22.38 -4.98
CA ALA A 418 -4.93 22.07 -3.66
C ALA A 418 -3.83 22.17 -2.60
N LEU A 419 -4.06 23.02 -1.61
CA LEU A 419 -3.18 23.21 -0.47
C LEU A 419 -3.87 22.78 0.81
N ILE A 420 -3.32 21.76 1.49
CA ILE A 420 -3.86 21.23 2.75
C ILE A 420 -2.85 21.49 3.87
N THR A 421 -3.28 22.23 4.89
CA THR A 421 -2.47 22.52 6.08
C THR A 421 -3.11 21.88 7.30
N ASN A 422 -2.31 21.16 8.11
CA ASN A 422 -2.77 20.50 9.30
C ASN A 422 -1.94 20.90 10.53
N LEU A 423 -2.64 21.04 11.64
CA LEU A 423 -2.06 21.14 12.98
C LEU A 423 -2.71 20.04 13.84
N GLN A 424 -1.91 19.22 14.48
CA GLN A 424 -2.40 18.09 15.27
C GLN A 424 -1.64 17.97 16.58
N ILE A 425 -2.36 17.63 17.64
CA ILE A 425 -1.79 17.23 18.93
C ILE A 425 -2.37 15.88 19.33
N LYS A 426 -1.53 14.98 19.81
CA LYS A 426 -1.91 13.65 20.31
C LYS A 426 -1.24 13.40 21.65
N GLY A 427 -1.97 12.79 22.57
CA GLY A 427 -1.43 12.36 23.86
C GLY A 427 -1.70 10.88 24.11
N THR A 428 -0.75 10.22 24.77
CA THR A 428 -0.88 8.84 25.25
C THR A 428 -0.49 8.78 26.71
N ILE A 429 -1.42 8.34 27.57
CA ILE A 429 -1.18 8.10 28.99
C ILE A 429 -1.28 6.59 29.26
N LYS A 430 -0.24 6.01 29.86
CA LYS A 430 -0.16 4.59 30.19
C LYS A 430 -0.04 4.41 31.69
N LYS A 431 -0.92 3.58 32.30
CA LYS A 431 -0.84 3.21 33.71
C LYS A 431 -1.11 1.72 33.88
N GLY A 432 -0.05 0.92 33.98
CA GLY A 432 -0.17 -0.53 33.95
C GLY A 432 -0.79 -1.02 32.63
N ASP A 433 -1.86 -1.79 32.72
CA ASP A 433 -2.61 -2.33 31.59
C ASP A 433 -3.66 -1.37 31.00
N ILE A 434 -3.76 -0.16 31.54
CA ILE A 434 -4.68 0.88 31.07
C ILE A 434 -3.92 1.88 30.22
N GLN A 435 -4.50 2.23 29.06
CA GLN A 435 -3.96 3.25 28.17
C GLN A 435 -5.08 4.16 27.66
N TRP A 436 -4.89 5.46 27.86
CA TRP A 436 -5.70 6.51 27.28
C TRP A 436 -4.98 7.12 26.08
N ASN A 437 -5.69 7.29 24.97
CA ASN A 437 -5.23 8.06 23.83
C ASN A 437 -6.23 9.17 23.56
N PHE A 438 -5.74 10.37 23.29
CA PHE A 438 -6.56 11.52 22.95
C PHE A 438 -5.85 12.38 21.92
N GLY A 439 -6.60 13.19 21.21
CA GLY A 439 -6.01 14.10 20.24
C GLY A 439 -7.01 15.07 19.66
N ALA A 440 -6.47 16.14 19.09
CA ALA A 440 -7.18 17.15 18.35
C ALA A 440 -6.42 17.47 17.05
N LYS A 441 -7.14 17.77 15.97
CA LYS A 441 -6.60 18.13 14.67
C LYS A 441 -7.41 19.28 14.07
N TYR A 442 -6.71 20.30 13.60
CA TYR A 442 -7.25 21.33 12.72
C TYR A 442 -6.69 21.13 11.31
N GLN A 443 -7.54 21.20 10.30
CA GLN A 443 -7.16 21.08 8.90
C GLN A 443 -7.82 22.18 8.09
N LYS A 444 -7.03 22.84 7.26
CA LYS A 444 -7.52 23.81 6.28
C LYS A 444 -7.13 23.32 4.89
N GLU A 445 -8.11 23.27 3.99
CA GLU A 445 -7.95 22.93 2.58
C GLU A 445 -8.28 24.21 1.77
N ASP A 446 -7.33 24.72 1.01
CA ASP A 446 -7.51 25.81 0.05
C ASP A 446 -7.40 25.21 -1.35
N ILE A 447 -8.48 25.25 -2.14
CA ILE A 447 -8.58 24.56 -3.42
C ILE A 447 -8.98 25.56 -4.49
N ARG A 448 -8.23 25.55 -5.58
CA ARG A 448 -8.50 26.29 -6.82
C ARG A 448 -8.64 25.29 -7.94
N ASP A 449 -9.80 25.21 -8.55
CA ASP A 449 -10.11 24.25 -9.60
C ASP A 449 -10.67 24.98 -10.82
N ARG A 450 -9.91 24.98 -11.90
CA ARG A 450 -10.32 25.51 -13.20
C ARG A 450 -10.71 24.37 -14.10
N ILE A 451 -11.97 24.29 -14.48
CA ILE A 451 -12.50 23.24 -15.34
C ILE A 451 -12.87 23.86 -16.68
N ARG A 452 -12.31 23.32 -17.74
CA ARG A 452 -12.61 23.65 -19.14
C ARG A 452 -12.71 22.35 -19.90
N GLU A 453 -13.90 21.81 -19.97
CA GLU A 453 -14.13 20.48 -20.53
C GLU A 453 -15.35 20.52 -21.45
N TRP A 454 -15.22 20.02 -22.65
CA TRP A 454 -16.34 19.89 -23.58
C TRP A 454 -16.19 18.62 -24.43
N GLU A 455 -17.32 18.13 -24.87
CA GLU A 455 -17.44 16.97 -25.77
C GLU A 455 -18.37 17.30 -26.92
N VAL A 456 -17.91 17.01 -28.14
CA VAL A 456 -18.72 17.09 -29.35
C VAL A 456 -18.89 15.68 -29.91
N ILE A 457 -20.11 15.34 -30.26
CA ILE A 457 -20.46 14.06 -30.85
C ILE A 457 -21.07 14.34 -32.23
N ASP A 458 -20.45 13.79 -33.26
CA ASP A 458 -21.03 13.69 -34.60
C ASP A 458 -21.53 12.25 -34.80
N SER A 459 -22.81 12.08 -34.85
CA SER A 459 -23.44 10.78 -34.96
C SER A 459 -23.65 10.30 -36.38
N LEU A 460 -23.29 11.09 -37.42
CA LEU A 460 -23.73 10.84 -38.82
C LEU A 460 -25.22 10.50 -38.87
N GLY A 461 -26.01 11.16 -38.03
CA GLY A 461 -27.39 10.82 -37.78
C GLY A 461 -27.66 9.71 -36.78
N PHE A 462 -26.61 9.09 -36.23
CA PHE A 462 -26.75 7.98 -35.29
C PHE A 462 -25.87 8.22 -34.06
N ALA A 463 -26.47 8.75 -33.00
CA ALA A 463 -25.72 9.13 -31.84
C ALA A 463 -25.01 7.92 -31.18
N ILE A 464 -23.70 7.97 -31.03
CA ILE A 464 -22.94 7.12 -30.14
C ILE A 464 -23.45 7.33 -28.71
N ARG A 465 -23.75 8.57 -28.38
CA ARG A 465 -24.47 8.98 -27.19
C ARG A 465 -25.73 9.76 -27.62
N PRO A 466 -26.90 9.14 -27.70
CA PRO A 466 -28.12 9.84 -28.00
C PRO A 466 -28.37 10.93 -26.97
N PRO A 467 -28.94 12.09 -27.35
CA PRO A 467 -29.37 13.09 -26.38
C PRO A 467 -30.26 12.43 -25.35
N PHE A 468 -30.22 12.95 -24.10
CA PHE A 468 -30.89 12.38 -22.95
C PHE A 468 -32.37 12.07 -23.27
N HIS A 469 -32.69 10.79 -23.38
CA HIS A 469 -34.03 10.36 -23.72
C HIS A 469 -34.47 9.21 -22.82
N SER A 470 -35.68 9.26 -22.30
CA SER A 470 -36.22 8.31 -21.34
C SER A 470 -36.52 6.92 -21.93
N SER A 471 -36.42 6.75 -23.26
CA SER A 471 -36.62 5.48 -23.94
C SER A 471 -35.56 5.22 -25.00
N ASN A 472 -35.08 3.97 -25.10
CA ASN A 472 -34.11 3.53 -26.12
C ASN A 472 -34.69 3.50 -27.57
N ASN A 473 -35.94 3.93 -27.77
CA ASN A 473 -36.63 3.92 -29.05
C ASN A 473 -36.51 5.24 -29.78
N GLN A 474 -35.32 5.80 -29.90
CA GLN A 474 -35.13 6.98 -30.71
C GLN A 474 -35.21 6.64 -32.18
N PRO A 475 -35.89 7.50 -32.97
CA PRO A 475 -35.79 7.40 -34.42
C PRO A 475 -34.32 7.72 -34.80
N TYR A 476 -33.69 6.80 -35.50
CA TYR A 476 -32.36 7.00 -36.08
C TYR A 476 -32.51 7.75 -37.35
N GLN A 477 -32.75 9.04 -37.24
CA GLN A 477 -32.73 9.94 -38.38
C GLN A 477 -31.43 10.72 -38.37
N PRO A 478 -30.82 10.98 -39.52
CA PRO A 478 -29.67 11.88 -39.58
C PRO A 478 -29.94 13.20 -38.89
N PHE A 479 -28.98 13.65 -38.05
CA PHE A 479 -29.06 14.95 -37.42
C PHE A 479 -28.69 16.00 -38.48
N GLU A 480 -29.64 16.81 -38.87
CA GLU A 480 -29.46 17.88 -39.90
C GLU A 480 -29.11 19.25 -39.31
N GLY A 481 -28.97 19.35 -37.97
CA GLY A 481 -28.67 20.59 -37.28
C GLY A 481 -27.17 20.86 -37.12
N GLU A 482 -26.85 22.00 -36.55
CA GLU A 482 -25.47 22.33 -36.16
C GLU A 482 -24.97 21.41 -35.07
N ILE A 483 -23.71 20.93 -35.15
CA ILE A 483 -23.08 20.14 -34.11
C ILE A 483 -22.78 21.05 -32.92
N THR A 484 -23.49 20.84 -31.83
CA THR A 484 -23.29 21.56 -30.59
C THR A 484 -22.54 20.68 -29.57
N PRO A 485 -21.82 21.27 -28.60
CA PRO A 485 -21.23 20.48 -27.55
C PRO A 485 -22.27 19.65 -26.82
N TYR A 486 -22.09 18.34 -26.74
CA TYR A 486 -22.92 17.44 -25.94
C TYR A 486 -22.76 17.73 -24.44
N GLN A 487 -21.54 18.00 -24.02
CA GLN A 487 -21.20 18.44 -22.68
C GLN A 487 -20.27 19.67 -22.77
N ASN A 488 -20.52 20.67 -21.95
CA ASN A 488 -19.69 21.86 -21.88
C ASN A 488 -19.64 22.34 -20.42
N ILE A 489 -18.52 22.13 -19.77
CA ILE A 489 -18.28 22.54 -18.38
C ILE A 489 -17.23 23.63 -18.35
N ARG A 490 -17.62 24.81 -17.84
CA ARG A 490 -16.72 25.96 -17.64
C ARG A 490 -16.90 26.49 -16.23
N LYS A 491 -15.99 26.14 -15.34
CA LYS A 491 -16.05 26.54 -13.92
C LYS A 491 -14.67 26.97 -13.41
N ASP A 492 -14.71 27.94 -12.51
CA ASP A 492 -13.57 28.43 -11.74
C ASP A 492 -13.95 28.38 -10.26
N ASN A 493 -13.65 27.27 -9.61
CA ASN A 493 -14.03 27.05 -8.23
C ASN A 493 -12.88 27.42 -7.29
N ASN A 494 -13.13 28.35 -6.35
CA ASN A 494 -12.23 28.68 -5.27
C ASN A 494 -12.91 28.29 -3.96
N VAL A 495 -12.47 27.22 -3.33
CA VAL A 495 -13.13 26.61 -2.17
C VAL A 495 -12.15 26.47 -1.02
N ALA A 496 -12.56 26.91 0.17
CA ALA A 496 -11.85 26.63 1.41
C ALA A 496 -12.69 25.73 2.30
N ILE A 497 -12.09 24.63 2.77
CA ILE A 497 -12.72 23.70 3.70
C ILE A 497 -11.93 23.74 5.01
N ASN A 498 -12.61 24.09 6.11
CA ASN A 498 -12.01 24.04 7.44
C ASN A 498 -12.58 22.85 8.20
N ARG A 499 -11.71 22.05 8.83
CA ARG A 499 -12.10 20.89 9.62
C ARG A 499 -11.46 20.93 11.00
N VAL A 500 -12.25 20.66 12.03
CA VAL A 500 -11.77 20.44 13.40
C VAL A 500 -12.22 19.05 13.82
N SER A 501 -11.31 18.24 14.29
CA SER A 501 -11.64 16.93 14.82
C SER A 501 -10.93 16.63 16.13
N GLY A 502 -11.56 15.80 16.96
CA GLY A 502 -10.98 15.34 18.21
C GLY A 502 -11.43 13.93 18.57
N PHE A 503 -10.63 13.24 19.35
CA PHE A 503 -10.98 11.90 19.83
C PHE A 503 -10.46 11.67 21.25
N VAL A 504 -11.15 10.78 21.95
CA VAL A 504 -10.70 10.18 23.22
C VAL A 504 -10.94 8.67 23.12
N GLN A 505 -9.98 7.89 23.56
CA GLN A 505 -10.00 6.45 23.49
C GLN A 505 -9.40 5.82 24.74
N PHE A 506 -10.09 4.86 25.29
CA PHE A 506 -9.70 4.04 26.43
C PHE A 506 -9.35 2.64 25.94
N ASN A 507 -8.23 2.09 26.38
CA ASN A 507 -7.80 0.72 26.13
C ASN A 507 -7.45 0.09 27.48
N GLN A 508 -7.90 -1.14 27.67
CA GLN A 508 -7.57 -1.91 28.87
C GLN A 508 -7.33 -3.37 28.48
N ARG A 509 -6.27 -3.93 29.05
CA ARG A 509 -6.03 -5.37 29.13
C ARG A 509 -6.39 -5.81 30.54
N SER A 510 -7.16 -6.89 30.68
CA SER A 510 -7.59 -7.42 31.97
C SER A 510 -7.68 -8.95 31.90
N PHE A 511 -8.03 -9.56 33.02
CA PHE A 511 -8.27 -11.00 33.10
C PHE A 511 -9.63 -11.26 33.70
N TRP A 512 -10.40 -12.15 33.07
CA TRP A 512 -11.62 -12.74 33.63
C TRP A 512 -11.29 -14.17 34.05
N ASN A 513 -11.08 -14.39 35.34
CA ASN A 513 -10.42 -15.57 35.86
C ASN A 513 -9.04 -15.74 35.21
N GLU A 514 -8.86 -16.80 34.41
CA GLU A 514 -7.63 -17.07 33.69
C GLU A 514 -7.66 -16.63 32.21
N HIS A 515 -8.79 -16.09 31.74
CA HIS A 515 -8.95 -15.65 30.37
C HIS A 515 -8.47 -14.21 30.18
N GLU A 516 -7.60 -13.97 29.19
CA GLU A 516 -7.13 -12.62 28.86
C GLU A 516 -8.20 -11.88 28.06
N VAL A 517 -8.59 -10.68 28.51
CA VAL A 517 -9.60 -9.84 27.84
C VAL A 517 -9.06 -8.47 27.51
N PHE A 518 -9.55 -7.92 26.39
CA PHE A 518 -9.14 -6.63 25.87
C PHE A 518 -10.36 -5.77 25.58
N TYR A 519 -10.34 -4.53 26.06
CA TYR A 519 -11.36 -3.52 25.81
C TYR A 519 -10.75 -2.34 25.08
N ASN A 520 -11.46 -1.84 24.10
CA ASN A 520 -11.17 -0.57 23.45
C ASN A 520 -12.49 0.18 23.26
N LEU A 521 -12.61 1.33 23.86
CA LEU A 521 -13.79 2.19 23.74
C LEU A 521 -13.32 3.59 23.38
N GLY A 522 -13.94 4.20 22.39
CA GLY A 522 -13.55 5.52 21.95
C GLY A 522 -14.68 6.30 21.32
N ILE A 523 -14.56 7.59 21.35
CA ILE A 523 -15.44 8.52 20.68
C ILE A 523 -14.61 9.51 19.88
N ARG A 524 -15.10 9.83 18.69
CA ARG A 524 -14.52 10.82 17.80
C ARG A 524 -15.58 11.78 17.34
N SER A 525 -15.23 13.07 17.25
CA SER A 525 -16.07 14.10 16.68
C SER A 525 -15.33 14.87 15.61
N GLN A 526 -16.04 15.29 14.59
CA GLN A 526 -15.52 16.15 13.54
C GLN A 526 -16.56 17.18 13.12
N SER A 527 -16.12 18.44 13.02
CA SER A 527 -16.87 19.54 12.45
C SER A 527 -16.15 20.08 11.23
N TRP A 528 -16.89 20.45 10.20
CA TRP A 528 -16.31 21.08 9.01
C TRP A 528 -17.23 22.18 8.46
N SER A 529 -16.60 23.12 7.75
CA SER A 529 -17.28 24.16 7.00
C SER A 529 -16.69 24.29 5.61
N VAL A 530 -17.53 24.57 4.63
CA VAL A 530 -17.17 24.83 3.24
C VAL A 530 -17.48 26.29 2.95
N THR A 531 -16.51 27.02 2.40
CA THR A 531 -16.65 28.42 2.01
C THR A 531 -16.03 28.65 0.62
N GLY A 532 -16.44 29.68 -0.09
CA GLY A 532 -15.86 30.00 -1.40
C GLY A 532 -16.50 31.23 -2.01
N ASN A 533 -16.04 31.66 -3.20
CA ASN A 533 -16.61 32.78 -3.92
C ASN A 533 -18.04 32.44 -4.38
N GLY A 534 -19.03 33.21 -3.87
CA GLY A 534 -20.44 32.97 -4.17
C GLY A 534 -21.07 31.76 -3.44
N ILE A 535 -20.36 31.12 -2.54
CA ILE A 535 -20.80 29.93 -1.79
C ILE A 535 -21.16 30.36 -0.36
N ALA A 536 -22.41 30.10 0.04
CA ALA A 536 -22.84 30.29 1.42
C ALA A 536 -22.16 29.27 2.35
N SER A 537 -21.57 29.77 3.43
CA SER A 537 -20.93 28.88 4.41
C SER A 537 -21.96 27.98 5.10
N LYS A 538 -21.65 26.66 5.16
CA LYS A 538 -22.44 25.67 5.93
C LYS A 538 -21.54 24.89 6.86
N ASN A 539 -21.92 24.85 8.14
CA ASN A 539 -21.23 24.05 9.16
C ASN A 539 -21.97 22.74 9.40
N GLN A 540 -21.24 21.66 9.46
CA GLN A 540 -21.76 20.32 9.77
C GLN A 540 -20.89 19.66 10.85
N THR A 541 -21.49 18.80 11.68
CA THR A 541 -20.81 18.10 12.76
C THR A 541 -21.29 16.65 12.83
N ILE A 542 -20.38 15.75 13.08
CA ILE A 542 -20.62 14.31 13.27
C ILE A 542 -19.93 13.81 14.53
N ILE A 543 -20.49 12.76 15.11
CA ILE A 543 -19.95 12.03 16.27
C ILE A 543 -19.94 10.55 15.94
N SER A 544 -18.82 9.89 16.24
CA SER A 544 -18.53 8.50 15.83
C SER A 544 -18.00 7.69 17.03
N PRO A 545 -18.89 7.13 17.89
CA PRO A 545 -18.50 6.18 18.94
C PRO A 545 -18.12 4.83 18.32
N ARG A 546 -17.07 4.22 18.89
CA ARG A 546 -16.50 2.94 18.41
C ARG A 546 -16.10 2.08 19.61
N GLY A 547 -16.27 0.77 19.46
CA GLY A 547 -15.91 -0.19 20.50
C GLY A 547 -15.30 -1.46 19.93
N GLN A 548 -14.39 -2.05 20.69
CA GLN A 548 -13.79 -3.34 20.38
C GLN A 548 -13.68 -4.14 21.69
N PHE A 549 -13.99 -5.40 21.60
CA PHE A 549 -13.81 -6.38 22.66
C PHE A 549 -13.12 -7.62 22.11
N ALA A 550 -12.17 -8.17 22.85
CA ALA A 550 -11.58 -9.44 22.48
C ALA A 550 -11.31 -10.28 23.74
N ILE A 551 -11.37 -11.59 23.57
CA ILE A 551 -11.07 -12.58 24.59
C ILE A 551 -10.10 -13.63 24.04
N LYS A 552 -9.05 -13.89 24.77
CA LYS A 552 -8.13 -15.00 24.58
C LYS A 552 -8.35 -16.00 25.71
N PRO A 553 -9.14 -17.07 25.49
CA PRO A 553 -9.38 -18.07 26.50
C PRO A 553 -8.08 -18.77 26.90
N ASN A 554 -7.96 -19.17 28.18
CA ASN A 554 -6.89 -20.05 28.64
C ASN A 554 -7.26 -21.51 28.32
N TRP A 555 -7.22 -21.86 27.02
CA TRP A 555 -7.48 -23.21 26.50
C TRP A 555 -6.17 -23.84 26.01
N ASP A 556 -6.15 -25.15 25.82
CA ASP A 556 -5.02 -25.85 25.17
C ASP A 556 -4.77 -25.36 23.75
N LYS A 557 -5.82 -24.85 23.09
CA LYS A 557 -5.75 -24.28 21.75
C LYS A 557 -5.55 -22.75 21.85
N ASP A 558 -4.54 -22.23 21.15
CA ASP A 558 -4.29 -20.78 21.09
C ASP A 558 -5.29 -20.10 20.15
N MET A 559 -6.39 -19.64 20.74
CA MET A 559 -7.50 -18.98 20.05
C MET A 559 -7.74 -17.58 20.62
N LEU A 560 -8.05 -16.63 19.74
CA LEU A 560 -8.47 -15.28 20.08
C LEU A 560 -9.78 -14.97 19.37
N PHE A 561 -10.80 -14.59 20.10
CA PHE A 561 -12.07 -14.11 19.55
C PHE A 561 -12.17 -12.61 19.74
N ARG A 562 -12.71 -11.90 18.74
CA ARG A 562 -12.92 -10.45 18.80
C ARG A 562 -14.22 -10.03 18.17
N VAL A 563 -14.79 -8.96 18.72
CA VAL A 563 -15.93 -8.25 18.15
C VAL A 563 -15.57 -6.76 18.14
N SER A 564 -15.86 -6.11 17.03
CA SER A 564 -15.68 -4.66 16.91
C SER A 564 -16.84 -4.04 16.17
N GLY A 565 -17.19 -2.80 16.52
CA GLY A 565 -18.26 -2.09 15.86
C GLY A 565 -18.31 -0.62 16.25
N GLY A 566 -19.20 0.10 15.60
CA GLY A 566 -19.39 1.52 15.86
C GLY A 566 -19.88 2.29 14.65
N TRP A 567 -19.96 3.59 14.83
CA TRP A 567 -20.31 4.54 13.78
C TRP A 567 -19.04 5.08 13.14
N TYR A 568 -19.03 5.06 11.82
CA TYR A 568 -17.96 5.60 10.98
C TYR A 568 -18.56 6.63 10.06
N SER A 569 -17.85 7.70 9.81
CA SER A 569 -18.34 8.76 8.94
C SER A 569 -17.18 9.34 8.13
N GLN A 570 -17.51 9.77 6.92
CA GLN A 570 -16.56 10.39 5.99
C GLN A 570 -17.16 11.72 5.53
N PRO A 571 -16.66 12.86 6.04
CA PRO A 571 -17.01 14.17 5.50
C PRO A 571 -16.56 14.27 4.04
N PRO A 572 -17.33 14.97 3.18
CA PRO A 572 -17.05 15.03 1.76
C PRO A 572 -15.69 15.68 1.48
N SER A 573 -14.93 15.09 0.57
CA SER A 573 -13.78 15.71 -0.08
C SER A 573 -14.26 16.77 -1.08
N TYR A 574 -13.34 17.60 -1.58
CA TYR A 574 -13.67 18.60 -2.62
C TYR A 574 -14.36 17.96 -3.83
N ARG A 575 -13.90 16.79 -4.27
CA ARG A 575 -14.49 16.08 -5.43
C ARG A 575 -15.91 15.62 -5.19
N GLU A 576 -16.22 15.17 -3.97
CA GLU A 576 -17.55 14.74 -3.57
C GLU A 576 -18.55 15.91 -3.43
N LEU A 577 -18.05 17.16 -3.29
CA LEU A 577 -18.86 18.38 -3.30
C LEU A 577 -19.22 18.84 -4.70
N ARG A 578 -18.52 18.35 -5.73
CA ARG A 578 -18.66 18.80 -7.12
C ARG A 578 -19.62 17.90 -7.88
N ASP A 579 -20.69 18.47 -8.42
CA ASP A 579 -21.67 17.77 -9.24
C ASP A 579 -21.20 17.56 -10.70
N PHE A 580 -22.04 16.98 -11.53
CA PHE A 580 -21.76 16.70 -12.95
C PHE A 580 -21.57 17.98 -13.78
N ASN A 581 -22.10 19.11 -13.36
CA ASN A 581 -21.95 20.41 -14.04
C ASN A 581 -20.70 21.18 -13.56
N GLY A 582 -19.98 20.62 -12.59
CA GLY A 582 -18.83 21.26 -11.96
C GLY A 582 -19.20 22.26 -10.86
N ASP A 583 -20.47 22.34 -10.46
CA ASP A 583 -20.94 23.22 -9.40
C ASP A 583 -20.68 22.60 -8.01
N ILE A 584 -20.43 23.45 -7.03
CA ILE A 584 -20.15 23.04 -5.66
C ILE A 584 -21.43 22.99 -4.84
N ASN A 585 -21.81 21.81 -4.39
CA ASN A 585 -22.93 21.61 -3.48
C ASN A 585 -22.44 21.53 -2.03
N VAL A 586 -22.65 22.59 -1.25
CA VAL A 586 -22.29 22.64 0.18
C VAL A 586 -23.23 21.83 1.08
N ASP A 587 -24.37 21.38 0.54
CA ASP A 587 -25.35 20.59 1.28
C ASP A 587 -24.99 19.12 1.38
N VAL A 588 -23.97 18.66 0.65
CA VAL A 588 -23.47 17.30 0.74
C VAL A 588 -23.08 16.97 2.18
N LYS A 589 -23.69 15.93 2.71
CA LYS A 589 -23.47 15.45 4.09
C LYS A 589 -22.27 14.49 4.12
N ALA A 590 -21.78 14.25 5.35
CA ALA A 590 -20.89 13.12 5.55
C ALA A 590 -21.60 11.80 5.22
N GLN A 591 -20.97 10.95 4.47
CA GLN A 591 -21.36 9.56 4.33
C GLN A 591 -21.20 8.84 5.67
N LYS A 592 -22.11 7.97 6.04
CA LYS A 592 -22.13 7.27 7.33
C LYS A 592 -22.16 5.77 7.13
N SER A 593 -21.52 5.05 8.05
CA SER A 593 -21.56 3.58 8.06
C SER A 593 -21.58 3.06 9.49
N ILE A 594 -22.46 2.08 9.76
CA ILE A 594 -22.42 1.27 10.99
C ILE A 594 -21.63 0.01 10.66
N HIS A 595 -20.54 -0.25 11.37
CA HIS A 595 -19.76 -1.48 11.19
C HIS A 595 -20.04 -2.46 12.33
N MET A 596 -20.12 -3.73 11.97
CA MET A 596 -20.10 -4.89 12.86
C MET A 596 -19.12 -5.90 12.29
N VAL A 597 -18.11 -6.28 13.08
CA VAL A 597 -17.08 -7.25 12.68
C VAL A 597 -16.90 -8.25 13.81
N ALA A 598 -17.04 -9.54 13.50
CA ALA A 598 -16.70 -10.63 14.41
C ALA A 598 -15.53 -11.43 13.82
N GLY A 599 -14.49 -11.65 14.61
CA GLY A 599 -13.28 -12.30 14.14
C GLY A 599 -12.78 -13.38 15.09
N MET A 600 -12.09 -14.36 14.52
CA MET A 600 -11.41 -15.43 15.23
C MET A 600 -10.01 -15.60 14.64
N ASP A 601 -9.01 -15.70 15.51
CA ASP A 601 -7.67 -16.13 15.17
C ASP A 601 -7.42 -17.47 15.86
N TYR A 602 -6.91 -18.45 15.12
CA TYR A 602 -6.50 -19.75 15.64
C TYR A 602 -5.06 -20.04 15.22
N SER A 603 -4.16 -20.05 16.21
CA SER A 603 -2.75 -20.41 16.02
C SER A 603 -2.54 -21.89 16.33
N PHE A 604 -1.90 -22.63 15.43
CA PHE A 604 -1.66 -24.05 15.57
C PHE A 604 -0.36 -24.46 14.88
N GLN A 605 0.06 -25.67 15.12
CA GLN A 605 1.20 -26.28 14.43
C GLN A 605 0.71 -27.26 13.37
N MET A 606 1.26 -27.16 12.17
CA MET A 606 1.07 -28.11 11.07
C MET A 606 2.46 -28.42 10.49
N TRP A 607 2.81 -29.70 10.35
CA TRP A 607 4.16 -30.12 9.94
C TRP A 607 5.27 -29.57 10.84
N GLU A 608 5.02 -29.51 12.15
CA GLU A 608 5.92 -28.93 13.17
C GLU A 608 6.26 -27.43 12.94
N ARG A 609 5.41 -26.72 12.21
CA ARG A 609 5.60 -25.31 11.85
C ARG A 609 4.42 -24.47 12.31
N PRO A 610 4.63 -23.17 12.60
CA PRO A 610 3.57 -22.28 13.03
C PRO A 610 2.65 -21.90 11.88
N PHE A 611 1.34 -22.08 12.08
CA PHE A 611 0.27 -21.62 11.21
C PHE A 611 -0.75 -20.81 12.01
N LYS A 612 -1.40 -19.89 11.31
CA LYS A 612 -2.48 -19.09 11.86
C LYS A 612 -3.63 -18.99 10.87
N LEU A 613 -4.81 -19.43 11.28
CA LEU A 613 -6.07 -19.21 10.59
C LEU A 613 -6.75 -17.96 11.16
N THR A 614 -7.01 -16.96 10.33
CA THR A 614 -7.80 -15.78 10.66
C THR A 614 -9.10 -15.83 9.89
N THR A 615 -10.23 -15.70 10.58
CA THR A 615 -11.57 -15.66 9.98
C THR A 615 -12.30 -14.44 10.50
N GLU A 616 -12.95 -13.66 9.62
CA GLU A 616 -13.71 -12.47 9.97
C GLU A 616 -15.04 -12.43 9.20
N LEU A 617 -16.13 -12.32 9.95
CA LEU A 617 -17.46 -11.98 9.42
C LEU A 617 -17.67 -10.48 9.60
N TYR A 618 -18.24 -9.82 8.61
CA TYR A 618 -18.49 -8.39 8.68
C TYR A 618 -19.82 -8.00 8.05
N PHE A 619 -20.40 -6.94 8.60
CA PHE A 619 -21.55 -6.25 8.07
C PHE A 619 -21.33 -4.73 8.19
N LYS A 620 -21.65 -4.01 7.12
CA LYS A 620 -21.66 -2.54 7.06
C LYS A 620 -23.01 -2.08 6.55
N ASP A 621 -23.68 -1.19 7.26
CA ASP A 621 -24.86 -0.47 6.81
C ASP A 621 -24.49 0.97 6.52
N LEU A 622 -24.73 1.44 5.30
CA LEU A 622 -24.30 2.76 4.82
C LEU A 622 -25.50 3.65 4.53
N SER A 623 -25.45 4.86 5.02
CA SER A 623 -26.43 5.92 4.81
C SER A 623 -25.80 7.23 4.37
N ASP A 624 -26.59 8.11 3.78
CA ASP A 624 -26.13 9.38 3.20
C ASP A 624 -24.98 9.16 2.18
N VAL A 625 -25.00 8.06 1.41
CA VAL A 625 -23.96 7.72 0.43
C VAL A 625 -24.01 8.68 -0.74
N ASN A 626 -22.87 9.19 -1.14
CA ASN A 626 -22.70 9.99 -2.35
C ASN A 626 -22.35 9.05 -3.53
N ALA A 627 -23.37 8.67 -4.29
CA ALA A 627 -23.18 7.77 -5.42
C ALA A 627 -22.31 8.41 -6.50
N TYR A 628 -21.61 7.58 -7.25
CA TYR A 628 -20.77 7.99 -8.35
C TYR A 628 -20.97 7.11 -9.57
N SER A 629 -20.69 7.65 -10.74
CA SER A 629 -20.57 6.91 -11.99
C SER A 629 -19.11 6.80 -12.41
N ILE A 630 -18.81 5.74 -13.14
CA ILE A 630 -17.51 5.58 -13.80
C ILE A 630 -17.73 5.83 -15.29
N ASP A 631 -17.29 6.99 -15.76
CA ASP A 631 -17.32 7.36 -17.16
C ASP A 631 -15.94 7.08 -17.78
N ASN A 632 -15.85 5.99 -18.51
CA ASN A 632 -14.60 5.39 -19.00
C ASN A 632 -13.67 5.05 -17.82
N VAL A 633 -12.78 5.96 -17.42
CA VAL A 633 -11.87 5.79 -16.26
C VAL A 633 -12.04 6.88 -15.21
N ARG A 634 -12.96 7.82 -15.43
CA ARG A 634 -13.21 8.95 -14.53
C ARG A 634 -14.32 8.64 -13.55
N ILE A 635 -14.10 8.97 -12.30
CA ILE A 635 -15.14 8.96 -11.28
C ILE A 635 -15.81 10.32 -11.21
N ARG A 636 -17.14 10.34 -11.37
CA ARG A 636 -17.97 11.52 -11.27
C ARG A 636 -19.00 11.32 -10.18
N TYR A 637 -18.93 12.12 -9.14
CA TYR A 637 -19.88 12.09 -8.03
C TYR A 637 -21.16 12.84 -8.38
N ARG A 638 -22.27 12.36 -7.84
CA ARG A 638 -23.57 13.03 -7.98
C ARG A 638 -23.69 14.29 -7.11
N ALA A 639 -22.83 14.40 -6.08
CA ALA A 639 -22.84 15.46 -5.08
C ALA A 639 -24.21 15.60 -4.38
N ASP A 640 -24.88 14.46 -4.15
CA ASP A 640 -26.13 14.37 -3.39
C ASP A 640 -26.00 13.33 -2.27
N ASN A 641 -26.88 12.98 -1.48
CA ASN A 641 -26.79 11.94 -0.46
C ASN A 641 -28.07 11.10 -0.43
N VAL A 642 -28.60 10.80 -1.60
CA VAL A 642 -29.90 10.12 -1.76
C VAL A 642 -29.78 8.59 -1.81
N THR A 643 -28.58 8.09 -1.61
CA THR A 643 -28.24 6.66 -1.75
C THR A 643 -28.02 6.02 -0.39
N THR A 644 -28.55 4.82 -0.23
CA THR A 644 -28.24 3.90 0.86
C THR A 644 -27.52 2.68 0.30
N ALA A 645 -26.70 2.01 1.11
CA ALA A 645 -25.96 0.84 0.67
C ALA A 645 -25.69 -0.11 1.83
N TYR A 646 -25.29 -1.35 1.53
CA TYR A 646 -24.76 -2.26 2.52
C TYR A 646 -23.59 -3.08 1.96
N ALA A 647 -22.77 -3.62 2.85
CA ALA A 647 -21.76 -4.61 2.51
C ALA A 647 -21.70 -5.69 3.59
N THR A 648 -21.69 -6.95 3.17
CA THR A 648 -21.56 -8.10 4.07
C THR A 648 -20.63 -9.12 3.47
N GLY A 649 -19.94 -9.87 4.33
CA GLY A 649 -19.02 -10.89 3.81
C GLY A 649 -18.27 -11.68 4.87
N LEU A 650 -17.45 -12.58 4.37
CA LEU A 650 -16.59 -13.49 5.11
C LEU A 650 -15.18 -13.41 4.53
N ASP A 651 -14.22 -13.14 5.38
CA ASP A 651 -12.79 -13.14 5.04
C ASP A 651 -12.09 -14.29 5.78
N MET A 652 -11.30 -15.09 5.07
CA MET A 652 -10.48 -16.17 5.62
C MET A 652 -9.05 -16.05 5.13
N ARG A 653 -8.06 -16.22 6.02
CA ARG A 653 -6.65 -16.28 5.67
C ARG A 653 -5.95 -17.36 6.49
N LEU A 654 -5.31 -18.28 5.80
CA LEU A 654 -4.38 -19.23 6.39
C LEU A 654 -2.96 -18.73 6.05
N ASN A 655 -2.22 -18.30 7.04
CA ASN A 655 -0.82 -17.91 6.89
C ASN A 655 0.07 -18.77 7.77
N GLY A 656 1.31 -18.98 7.36
CA GLY A 656 2.30 -19.75 8.12
C GLY A 656 3.53 -20.07 7.28
N GLU A 657 4.39 -20.85 7.87
CA GLU A 657 5.60 -21.34 7.24
C GLU A 657 5.29 -22.63 6.47
N PHE A 658 4.78 -22.50 5.24
CA PHE A 658 4.65 -23.66 4.34
C PHE A 658 6.01 -24.28 4.05
N VAL A 659 7.05 -23.45 4.08
CA VAL A 659 8.45 -23.82 4.03
C VAL A 659 9.20 -23.11 5.17
N PRO A 660 10.18 -23.76 5.83
CA PRO A 660 10.87 -23.20 6.98
C PRO A 660 11.46 -21.81 6.71
N GLY A 661 11.12 -20.83 7.58
CA GLY A 661 11.66 -19.49 7.54
C GLY A 661 11.07 -18.56 6.49
N SER A 662 9.99 -18.97 5.79
CA SER A 662 9.32 -18.13 4.78
C SER A 662 7.81 -18.08 5.02
N GLU A 663 7.28 -16.90 5.36
CA GLU A 663 5.84 -16.72 5.55
C GLU A 663 5.12 -16.64 4.19
N SER A 664 4.12 -17.48 4.03
CA SER A 664 3.23 -17.54 2.87
C SER A 664 1.78 -17.61 3.33
N TRP A 665 0.83 -17.29 2.46
CA TRP A 665 -0.58 -17.41 2.80
C TRP A 665 -1.48 -17.73 1.63
N VAL A 666 -2.62 -18.30 2.00
CA VAL A 666 -3.78 -18.48 1.14
C VAL A 666 -4.92 -17.67 1.72
N SER A 667 -5.62 -16.91 0.90
CA SER A 667 -6.75 -16.08 1.29
C SER A 667 -7.99 -16.40 0.47
N LEU A 668 -9.14 -16.36 1.12
CA LEU A 668 -10.46 -16.50 0.51
C LEU A 668 -11.37 -15.43 1.10
N GLY A 669 -12.05 -14.68 0.23
CA GLY A 669 -13.03 -13.68 0.61
C GLY A 669 -14.33 -13.87 -0.14
N TYR A 670 -15.43 -13.66 0.55
CA TYR A 670 -16.77 -13.51 -0.03
C TYR A 670 -17.31 -12.14 0.35
N LEU A 671 -17.81 -11.38 -0.63
CA LEU A 671 -18.40 -10.06 -0.46
C LEU A 671 -19.70 -9.97 -1.22
N LYS A 672 -20.72 -9.40 -0.60
CA LYS A 672 -21.92 -8.89 -1.27
C LYS A 672 -22.09 -7.42 -0.87
N THR A 673 -22.13 -6.51 -1.84
CA THR A 673 -22.41 -5.10 -1.61
C THR A 673 -23.37 -4.58 -2.65
N GLU A 674 -24.41 -3.92 -2.19
CA GLU A 674 -25.48 -3.35 -3.02
C GLU A 674 -25.81 -1.94 -2.56
N GLU A 675 -26.30 -1.13 -3.49
CA GLU A 675 -26.75 0.24 -3.23
C GLU A 675 -28.15 0.48 -3.81
N ASN A 676 -28.87 1.37 -3.16
CA ASN A 676 -30.21 1.78 -3.57
C ASN A 676 -30.20 3.29 -3.81
N ILE A 677 -30.22 3.67 -5.07
CA ILE A 677 -30.17 5.06 -5.55
C ILE A 677 -31.60 5.54 -5.74
N ASP A 678 -31.95 6.68 -5.17
CA ASP A 678 -33.28 7.30 -5.28
C ASP A 678 -34.46 6.36 -4.88
N ASN A 679 -34.21 5.37 -4.02
CA ASN A 679 -35.18 4.34 -3.61
C ASN A 679 -35.75 3.50 -4.76
N LYS A 680 -35.03 3.33 -5.87
CA LYS A 680 -35.46 2.54 -7.03
C LYS A 680 -35.28 1.03 -6.87
N GLY A 681 -34.67 0.59 -5.76
CA GLY A 681 -34.32 -0.81 -5.48
C GLY A 681 -32.81 -1.04 -5.42
N ALA A 682 -32.41 -2.23 -4.97
CA ALA A 682 -31.01 -2.56 -4.76
C ALA A 682 -30.34 -3.03 -6.07
N ILE A 683 -29.17 -2.47 -6.39
CA ILE A 683 -28.27 -2.90 -7.46
C ILE A 683 -26.87 -3.14 -6.92
N ALA A 684 -26.04 -3.88 -7.63
CA ALA A 684 -24.66 -4.12 -7.24
C ALA A 684 -23.86 -2.81 -7.26
N ARG A 685 -23.14 -2.50 -6.18
CA ARG A 685 -22.21 -1.35 -6.16
C ARG A 685 -21.06 -1.56 -7.13
N PRO A 686 -20.44 -0.49 -7.68
CA PRO A 686 -19.27 -0.60 -8.57
C PRO A 686 -18.11 -1.43 -8.02
N SER A 687 -17.99 -1.52 -6.69
CA SER A 687 -16.96 -2.30 -5.97
C SER A 687 -17.39 -3.73 -5.62
N ASP A 688 -18.57 -4.20 -6.07
CA ASP A 688 -19.10 -5.53 -5.73
C ASP A 688 -18.34 -6.64 -6.45
N GLN A 689 -17.45 -7.30 -5.74
CA GLN A 689 -16.62 -8.40 -6.21
C GLN A 689 -16.84 -9.62 -5.32
N ARG A 690 -17.69 -10.55 -5.79
CA ARG A 690 -18.32 -11.60 -4.96
C ARG A 690 -17.33 -12.57 -4.33
N ILE A 691 -16.44 -13.13 -5.11
CA ILE A 691 -15.45 -14.11 -4.63
C ILE A 691 -14.07 -13.59 -4.95
N LYS A 692 -13.21 -13.68 -3.97
CA LYS A 692 -11.80 -13.41 -4.09
C LYS A 692 -10.99 -14.58 -3.56
N PHE A 693 -10.01 -15.01 -4.33
CA PHE A 693 -9.01 -15.98 -3.92
C PHE A 693 -7.62 -15.44 -4.21
N GLY A 694 -6.72 -15.56 -3.24
CA GLY A 694 -5.35 -15.11 -3.35
C GLY A 694 -4.37 -16.09 -2.75
N ILE A 695 -3.24 -16.29 -3.41
CA ILE A 695 -2.08 -17.00 -2.88
C ILE A 695 -0.87 -16.09 -2.99
N LEU A 696 -0.18 -15.92 -1.89
CA LEU A 696 1.19 -15.42 -1.88
C LEU A 696 2.09 -16.52 -1.35
N PHE A 697 2.93 -17.05 -2.19
CA PHE A 697 3.85 -18.13 -1.86
C PHE A 697 5.29 -17.70 -2.10
N GLN A 698 6.14 -17.92 -1.11
CA GLN A 698 7.56 -17.64 -1.16
C GLN A 698 8.31 -18.86 -0.63
N ASP A 699 9.31 -19.30 -1.37
CA ASP A 699 10.08 -20.49 -1.02
C ASP A 699 11.53 -20.41 -1.49
N TYR A 700 12.36 -21.22 -0.87
CA TYR A 700 13.69 -21.59 -1.39
C TYR A 700 13.58 -22.85 -2.24
N VAL A 701 14.23 -22.84 -3.40
CA VAL A 701 14.26 -24.05 -4.23
C VAL A 701 15.00 -25.17 -3.47
N PRO A 702 14.42 -26.36 -3.35
CA PRO A 702 15.05 -27.48 -2.66
C PRO A 702 16.49 -27.72 -3.13
N ASN A 703 17.42 -27.92 -2.18
CA ASN A 703 18.86 -28.07 -2.40
C ASN A 703 19.62 -26.83 -2.94
N LEU A 704 18.93 -25.71 -3.16
CA LEU A 704 19.52 -24.44 -3.61
C LEU A 704 19.04 -23.29 -2.70
N PRO A 705 19.53 -23.18 -1.44
CA PRO A 705 19.02 -22.22 -0.45
C PRO A 705 19.19 -20.74 -0.84
N ASN A 706 20.07 -20.46 -1.81
CA ASN A 706 20.26 -19.13 -2.34
C ASN A 706 19.28 -18.78 -3.48
N LEU A 707 18.51 -19.74 -3.99
CA LEU A 707 17.53 -19.54 -5.04
C LEU A 707 16.15 -19.49 -4.43
N LYS A 708 15.51 -18.32 -4.47
CA LYS A 708 14.14 -18.11 -4.00
C LYS A 708 13.17 -18.09 -5.16
N ALA A 709 12.03 -18.70 -4.98
CA ALA A 709 10.90 -18.67 -5.90
C ALA A 709 9.73 -17.93 -5.23
N TYR A 710 9.00 -17.19 -6.03
CA TYR A 710 7.85 -16.38 -5.61
C TYR A 710 6.69 -16.63 -6.56
N LEU A 711 5.51 -16.81 -5.99
CA LEU A 711 4.27 -16.94 -6.74
C LEU A 711 3.22 -16.00 -6.11
N ASN A 712 2.66 -15.15 -6.93
CA ASN A 712 1.49 -14.35 -6.58
C ASN A 712 0.34 -14.77 -7.51
N LEU A 713 -0.74 -15.31 -6.95
CA LEU A 713 -1.91 -15.71 -7.70
C LEU A 713 -3.13 -14.98 -7.15
N VAL A 714 -3.90 -14.35 -8.04
CA VAL A 714 -5.13 -13.64 -7.70
C VAL A 714 -6.23 -14.06 -8.66
N TYR A 715 -7.37 -14.43 -8.09
CA TYR A 715 -8.63 -14.64 -8.79
C TYR A 715 -9.70 -13.81 -8.11
N ASN A 716 -10.41 -12.99 -8.87
CA ASN A 716 -11.55 -12.21 -8.40
C ASN A 716 -12.70 -12.35 -9.40
N THR A 717 -13.92 -12.53 -8.95
CA THR A 717 -15.09 -12.44 -9.83
C THR A 717 -15.24 -11.03 -10.39
N GLY A 718 -15.83 -10.92 -11.58
CA GLY A 718 -16.00 -9.65 -12.26
C GLY A 718 -16.83 -8.63 -11.45
N VAL A 719 -16.38 -7.38 -11.44
CA VAL A 719 -17.16 -6.25 -10.91
C VAL A 719 -18.26 -5.83 -11.91
N PRO A 720 -19.29 -5.05 -11.51
CA PRO A 720 -20.20 -4.42 -12.45
C PRO A 720 -19.48 -3.66 -13.55
N GLY A 721 -19.89 -3.86 -14.80
CA GLY A 721 -19.20 -3.32 -15.98
C GLY A 721 -19.46 -1.85 -16.27
N GLY A 722 -20.17 -1.16 -15.39
CA GLY A 722 -20.63 0.21 -15.58
C GLY A 722 -21.81 0.29 -16.57
N SER A 723 -22.23 1.50 -16.86
CA SER A 723 -23.29 1.81 -17.83
C SER A 723 -22.82 2.90 -18.78
N PRO A 724 -23.40 3.02 -19.98
CA PRO A 724 -23.23 4.22 -20.78
C PRO A 724 -23.56 5.46 -19.95
N SER A 725 -22.81 6.55 -20.09
CA SER A 725 -22.97 7.76 -19.28
C SER A 725 -24.34 8.43 -19.39
N TYR A 726 -25.09 8.12 -20.47
CA TYR A 726 -26.43 8.61 -20.75
C TYR A 726 -27.56 7.66 -20.33
N ALA A 727 -27.24 6.48 -19.79
CA ALA A 727 -28.22 5.44 -19.50
C ALA A 727 -28.41 5.27 -18.00
N ASP A 728 -29.64 4.83 -17.61
CA ASP A 728 -29.91 4.47 -16.22
C ASP A 728 -29.11 3.23 -15.83
N VAL A 729 -28.27 3.34 -14.80
CA VAL A 729 -27.43 2.26 -14.28
C VAL A 729 -28.23 1.00 -13.91
N TYR A 730 -29.52 1.12 -13.58
CA TYR A 730 -30.40 0.01 -13.28
C TYR A 730 -30.62 -0.94 -14.45
N ASN A 731 -30.47 -0.47 -15.68
CA ASN A 731 -30.61 -1.26 -16.91
C ASN A 731 -29.30 -1.96 -17.32
N PHE A 732 -28.16 -1.64 -16.67
CA PHE A 732 -26.82 -2.11 -17.06
C PHE A 732 -26.13 -2.78 -15.87
N GLN A 733 -26.61 -3.95 -15.48
CA GLN A 733 -26.07 -4.71 -14.34
C GLN A 733 -25.14 -5.85 -14.76
N ASN A 734 -24.70 -5.87 -16.02
CA ASN A 734 -23.74 -6.85 -16.51
C ASN A 734 -22.38 -6.69 -15.82
N ARG A 735 -21.70 -7.81 -15.57
CA ARG A 735 -20.38 -7.83 -14.95
C ARG A 735 -19.28 -7.94 -15.99
N LEU A 736 -18.14 -7.36 -15.68
CA LEU A 736 -16.89 -7.64 -16.39
C LEU A 736 -16.53 -9.13 -16.25
N ARG A 737 -15.61 -9.60 -17.09
CA ARG A 737 -15.03 -10.94 -16.95
C ARG A 737 -14.27 -11.04 -15.64
N ASP A 738 -14.17 -12.26 -15.11
CA ASP A 738 -13.38 -12.53 -13.90
C ASP A 738 -11.93 -12.13 -14.12
N TYR A 739 -11.39 -11.45 -13.11
CA TYR A 739 -9.98 -11.07 -13.06
C TYR A 739 -9.15 -12.28 -12.63
N LYS A 740 -8.16 -12.66 -13.42
CA LYS A 740 -7.28 -13.81 -13.18
C LYS A 740 -5.85 -13.39 -13.46
N ARG A 741 -4.96 -13.58 -12.48
CA ARG A 741 -3.56 -13.22 -12.65
C ARG A 741 -2.66 -14.17 -11.88
N ALA A 742 -1.56 -14.56 -12.50
CA ALA A 742 -0.47 -15.27 -11.89
C ALA A 742 0.85 -14.59 -12.27
N ASP A 743 1.63 -14.20 -11.26
CA ASP A 743 2.96 -13.66 -11.41
C ASP A 743 3.96 -14.62 -10.77
N LEU A 744 5.02 -14.93 -11.50
CA LEU A 744 6.08 -15.85 -11.05
C LEU A 744 7.42 -15.13 -11.05
N GLY A 745 8.23 -15.35 -10.05
CA GLY A 745 9.59 -14.82 -9.97
C GLY A 745 10.58 -15.79 -9.36
N VAL A 746 11.81 -15.62 -9.76
CA VAL A 746 12.95 -16.37 -9.22
C VAL A 746 14.06 -15.36 -8.93
N SER A 747 14.65 -15.43 -7.73
CA SER A 747 15.74 -14.55 -7.34
C SER A 747 16.90 -15.34 -6.75
N TYR A 748 18.11 -15.11 -7.24
CA TYR A 748 19.32 -15.69 -6.68
C TYR A 748 20.01 -14.69 -5.74
N ILE A 749 20.29 -15.15 -4.51
CA ILE A 749 20.96 -14.37 -3.48
C ILE A 749 22.45 -14.68 -3.51
N PHE A 750 23.25 -13.71 -3.89
CA PHE A 750 24.72 -13.82 -3.93
C PHE A 750 25.33 -13.53 -2.56
N VAL A 751 24.80 -12.52 -1.86
CA VAL A 751 25.28 -12.07 -0.54
C VAL A 751 24.06 -11.77 0.34
N ASP A 752 24.07 -12.26 1.56
CA ASP A 752 23.08 -11.93 2.62
C ASP A 752 23.73 -11.96 4.01
N ALA A 753 22.93 -11.79 5.07
CA ALA A 753 23.40 -11.84 6.45
C ALA A 753 24.10 -13.16 6.82
N ASN A 754 23.77 -14.28 6.17
CA ASN A 754 24.32 -15.61 6.43
C ASN A 754 25.54 -15.92 5.54
N LYS A 755 25.69 -15.20 4.43
CA LYS A 755 26.71 -15.45 3.42
C LYS A 755 27.47 -14.16 3.10
N GLN A 756 28.47 -13.85 3.92
CA GLN A 756 29.32 -12.68 3.75
C GLN A 756 30.68 -13.09 3.17
N TYR A 757 31.23 -12.23 2.31
CA TYR A 757 32.57 -12.39 1.73
C TYR A 757 33.53 -11.43 2.39
N THR A 758 34.73 -11.90 2.72
CA THR A 758 35.79 -11.08 3.35
C THR A 758 36.74 -10.44 2.32
N THR A 759 36.75 -10.96 1.10
CA THR A 759 37.66 -10.50 0.02
C THR A 759 36.93 -10.43 -1.32
N GLY A 760 37.49 -9.68 -2.25
CA GLY A 760 36.92 -9.51 -3.60
C GLY A 760 35.83 -8.44 -3.64
N TRP A 761 35.25 -8.20 -4.82
CA TRP A 761 34.26 -7.14 -5.05
C TRP A 761 32.94 -7.41 -4.28
N MET A 762 32.60 -8.67 -4.02
CA MET A 762 31.39 -9.04 -3.27
C MET A 762 31.46 -8.67 -1.77
N SER A 763 32.67 -8.47 -1.22
CA SER A 763 32.83 -8.05 0.17
C SER A 763 32.32 -6.63 0.45
N LYS A 764 32.03 -5.85 -0.59
CA LYS A 764 31.49 -4.49 -0.48
C LYS A 764 29.99 -4.48 -0.21
N PHE A 765 29.30 -5.60 -0.40
CA PHE A 765 27.86 -5.70 -0.26
C PHE A 765 27.47 -6.37 1.05
N LYS A 766 26.47 -5.81 1.75
CA LYS A 766 25.74 -6.48 2.83
C LYS A 766 24.69 -7.43 2.27
N GLU A 767 24.04 -7.03 1.18
CA GLU A 767 23.07 -7.83 0.44
C GLU A 767 23.28 -7.63 -1.07
N LEU A 768 23.23 -8.72 -1.85
CA LEU A 768 23.28 -8.70 -3.31
C LEU A 768 22.41 -9.81 -3.87
N SER A 769 21.46 -9.45 -4.70
CA SER A 769 20.55 -10.38 -5.36
C SER A 769 20.25 -9.98 -6.79
N ALA A 770 19.95 -10.95 -7.64
CA ALA A 770 19.41 -10.75 -8.98
C ALA A 770 18.26 -11.71 -9.24
N GLY A 771 17.25 -11.26 -9.96
CA GLY A 771 16.05 -12.07 -10.20
C GLY A 771 15.39 -11.77 -11.54
N LEU A 772 14.59 -12.76 -11.96
CA LEU A 772 13.70 -12.68 -13.11
C LEU A 772 12.27 -12.77 -12.61
N GLU A 773 11.40 -11.92 -13.12
CA GLU A 773 9.99 -11.87 -12.79
C GLU A 773 9.17 -11.96 -14.09
N LEU A 774 8.18 -12.82 -14.10
CA LEU A 774 7.24 -13.01 -15.20
C LEU A 774 5.85 -12.59 -14.72
N PHE A 775 5.38 -11.45 -15.18
CA PHE A 775 4.07 -10.92 -14.85
C PHE A 775 3.02 -11.42 -15.82
N ASN A 776 1.82 -11.69 -15.30
CA ASN A 776 0.70 -12.23 -16.06
C ASN A 776 1.13 -13.45 -16.90
N MET A 777 1.65 -14.46 -16.22
CA MET A 777 2.29 -15.65 -16.81
C MET A 777 1.44 -16.33 -17.87
N PHE A 778 0.10 -16.35 -17.70
CA PHE A 778 -0.85 -16.98 -18.63
C PHE A 778 -1.35 -16.04 -19.71
N ASP A 779 -0.89 -14.77 -19.73
CA ASP A 779 -1.28 -13.75 -20.71
C ASP A 779 -2.80 -13.50 -20.77
N ILE A 780 -3.44 -13.51 -19.61
CA ILE A 780 -4.88 -13.31 -19.51
C ILE A 780 -5.19 -11.83 -19.69
N GLN A 781 -6.11 -11.53 -20.59
CA GLN A 781 -6.62 -10.19 -20.83
C GLN A 781 -7.66 -9.84 -19.77
N ASN A 782 -7.24 -9.11 -18.73
CA ASN A 782 -8.11 -8.63 -17.67
C ASN A 782 -8.76 -7.31 -18.05
N SER A 783 -10.08 -7.26 -18.04
CA SER A 783 -10.83 -6.04 -18.35
C SER A 783 -10.90 -5.12 -17.12
N ILE A 784 -10.65 -3.82 -17.37
CA ILE A 784 -10.72 -2.79 -16.35
C ILE A 784 -12.04 -2.03 -16.42
N THR A 785 -12.45 -1.67 -17.63
CA THR A 785 -13.68 -0.93 -17.96
C THR A 785 -14.24 -1.40 -19.28
N ASN A 786 -15.45 -0.97 -19.60
CA ASN A 786 -16.05 -1.14 -20.92
C ASN A 786 -16.09 0.20 -21.68
N THR A 787 -15.82 0.15 -22.98
CA THR A 787 -16.25 1.17 -23.93
C THR A 787 -17.62 0.79 -24.46
N TRP A 788 -18.60 1.66 -24.33
CA TRP A 788 -19.96 1.38 -24.78
C TRP A 788 -20.18 1.83 -26.21
N VAL A 789 -20.63 0.91 -27.04
CA VAL A 789 -20.95 1.15 -28.46
C VAL A 789 -22.35 0.65 -28.75
N ARG A 790 -23.07 1.37 -29.54
CA ARG A 790 -24.40 0.99 -30.00
C ARG A 790 -24.35 0.57 -31.45
N ASP A 791 -24.91 -0.60 -31.76
CA ASP A 791 -25.21 -1.01 -33.11
C ASP A 791 -26.44 -0.24 -33.61
N VAL A 792 -26.28 0.39 -34.71
CA VAL A 792 -27.29 1.27 -35.33
C VAL A 792 -28.50 0.47 -35.83
N TYR A 793 -28.28 -0.71 -36.38
CA TYR A 793 -29.34 -1.54 -36.96
C TYR A 793 -30.12 -2.32 -35.91
N SER A 794 -29.43 -3.10 -35.10
CA SER A 794 -30.06 -3.90 -34.08
C SER A 794 -30.47 -3.09 -32.85
N LYS A 795 -30.02 -1.84 -32.74
CA LYS A 795 -30.19 -0.95 -31.56
C LYS A 795 -29.63 -1.52 -30.25
N THR A 796 -28.85 -2.58 -30.40
CA THR A 796 -28.22 -3.26 -29.25
C THR A 796 -26.99 -2.46 -28.77
N GLN A 797 -26.83 -2.36 -27.45
CA GLN A 797 -25.67 -1.75 -26.87
C GLN A 797 -24.67 -2.80 -26.41
N PHE A 798 -23.42 -2.62 -26.79
CA PHE A 798 -22.33 -3.52 -26.48
C PHE A 798 -21.30 -2.85 -25.56
N GLY A 799 -20.97 -3.51 -24.46
CA GLY A 799 -19.83 -3.16 -23.61
C GLY A 799 -18.58 -3.83 -24.12
N ILE A 800 -17.66 -3.09 -24.71
CA ILE A 800 -16.42 -3.59 -25.26
C ILE A 800 -15.33 -3.48 -24.20
N PRO A 801 -14.74 -4.59 -23.74
CA PRO A 801 -13.79 -4.56 -22.65
C PRO A 801 -12.48 -3.89 -23.06
N ASN A 802 -11.95 -3.05 -22.16
CA ASN A 802 -10.64 -2.43 -22.26
C ASN A 802 -9.62 -3.22 -21.44
N PHE A 803 -8.49 -3.57 -22.02
CA PHE A 803 -7.39 -4.29 -21.40
C PHE A 803 -6.17 -3.38 -21.29
N MET A 804 -5.38 -3.47 -20.22
CA MET A 804 -4.19 -2.62 -20.06
C MET A 804 -2.87 -3.36 -20.06
N THR A 805 -2.82 -4.61 -19.60
CA THR A 805 -1.56 -5.31 -19.42
C THR A 805 -1.57 -6.70 -20.05
N GLY A 806 -0.49 -7.01 -20.76
CA GLY A 806 -0.18 -8.34 -21.24
C GLY A 806 0.87 -9.03 -20.36
N ARG A 807 1.47 -10.09 -20.89
CA ARG A 807 2.60 -10.77 -20.24
C ARG A 807 3.88 -9.95 -20.41
N VAL A 808 4.60 -9.74 -19.28
CA VAL A 808 5.86 -8.97 -19.27
C VAL A 808 6.92 -9.70 -18.49
N LEU A 809 8.13 -9.76 -19.05
CA LEU A 809 9.33 -10.23 -18.36
C LEU A 809 10.08 -9.03 -17.79
N ASN A 810 10.41 -9.11 -16.51
CA ASN A 810 11.18 -8.09 -15.79
C ASN A 810 12.46 -8.70 -15.21
N PHE A 811 13.57 -7.95 -15.28
CA PHE A 811 14.82 -8.28 -14.60
C PHE A 811 15.04 -7.31 -13.46
N LYS A 812 15.46 -7.83 -12.29
CA LYS A 812 15.62 -7.05 -11.06
C LYS A 812 16.98 -7.34 -10.43
N VAL A 813 17.65 -6.30 -9.95
CA VAL A 813 18.88 -6.39 -9.16
C VAL A 813 18.71 -5.57 -7.89
N GLY A 814 18.99 -6.18 -6.75
CA GLY A 814 19.00 -5.52 -5.43
C GLY A 814 20.39 -5.53 -4.82
N MET A 815 20.85 -4.38 -4.35
CA MET A 815 22.18 -4.17 -3.78
C MET A 815 22.06 -3.38 -2.48
N LYS A 816 22.74 -3.83 -1.42
CA LYS A 816 22.88 -3.08 -0.16
C LYS A 816 24.35 -3.05 0.26
N PHE A 817 24.84 -1.85 0.54
CA PHE A 817 26.21 -1.58 0.96
C PHE A 817 26.32 -1.31 2.45
#